data_4365dc110d0f66fdb40709a5d224b09a
#
_entry.id   4365dc110d0f66fdb40709a5d224b09a
#
_cell.length_a   1.000
_cell.length_b   1.000
_cell.length_c   1.000
_cell.angle_alpha   90.00
_cell.angle_beta   90.00
_cell.angle_gamma   90.00
#
_symmetry.space_group_name_H-M   'P 1'
#
loop_
_entity.id
_entity.type
_entity.pdbx_description
1 polymer ?
#
loop_
_entity_poly.entity_id
_entity_poly.type
_entity_poly.pdbx_seq_one_letter_code
_entity_poly.pdbx_strand_id
1 'polypeptide(L)'
;MIYDSFKTSSFDLRIFFDEDLAVNLSISKSTISKEVFMKKYFRYLPLILAMAIVFPLLLEAEVDIKDTKLLSQPAMSKTHVAFAYAGDLWVADIDGKEVRRLTTAPGMESSPVFSPDGKLLAFSAQYDGNTDVFLVPVEGGVPKRLTWHPGADIVRGFTPDGSSVLFISARNVFSGRYTQLLTVPVEGGFPTPLKIPYAFKAAYSPDGKRIAYNPLSEAFRQWKHYRGGLVSTIWIYNFSDQSVEKIPQPQGRSNDIDPMWIGEKVYFLSDRNGEFNLFSYDLKSKDVKQLTSYTDFPIIDASAGSGKIIYEQAAHLHIFDPAKARSEKLTIGVAADLIEVRARYVKGSRYIRNASISPSGARAVFEFRGEVVTVPEEKGDPRNLTNTTSVHERSPAWSPDGKTIAYFSDESGEYELHLKAQDGKGEVKKFKLQGAGFYDAPLWSPDSQKISFTDNSWTLYWIDLKTGAMKKIGSEYLYGPTRARSIYSVWSPDSRWIAYTLNTAAYIQKVYIYSIEEGKSYPITDGLSDVSDTVFDESGKYIYFFASTNAGPIKQWFDMSNADMRMTRAIYLAVLGKDIPSPLAKESDEEKGVEKKEAPEKKEPKAPVTVAIDFEGINFRILALPIAEGNYFNLQAGKEGEIYYIEAPSESRGPFGRETKLHKYNLSKRKDEVLMTDVNSYFLSADKKKMLYLSGGNWGIVPVEGQIKPGQGKLNIDAIEVSIDPRAEWQQIFDEAWRINRDYFYAPNMHGANWKAMREKYAVFLPHLSCRSDL
;
A
#
# COMPACT_ATOMS: atom_id res chain seq x y z
N MET A 1 -49.95 -5.33 -24.87
CA MET A 1 -49.28 -6.31 -25.74
C MET A 1 -48.42 -7.29 -24.93
N ILE A 2 -48.83 -7.64 -23.70
CA ILE A 2 -48.18 -8.66 -22.83
C ILE A 2 -49.16 -9.77 -22.44
N TYR A 3 -50.40 -9.75 -22.96
CA TYR A 3 -51.48 -10.63 -22.52
C TYR A 3 -51.65 -11.91 -23.35
N ASP A 4 -51.03 -12.01 -24.54
CA ASP A 4 -51.23 -13.16 -25.45
C ASP A 4 -50.16 -14.22 -25.46
N SER A 5 -49.05 -14.03 -24.68
CA SER A 5 -47.89 -14.98 -24.67
C SER A 5 -47.98 -16.06 -23.57
N PHE A 6 -49.02 -16.06 -22.73
CA PHE A 6 -49.10 -17.00 -21.58
C PHE A 6 -50.03 -18.19 -21.81
N LYS A 7 -50.23 -18.65 -23.04
CA LYS A 7 -51.17 -19.76 -23.30
C LYS A 7 -50.57 -21.17 -23.36
N THR A 8 -49.22 -21.34 -23.31
CA THR A 8 -48.67 -22.70 -23.42
C THR A 8 -47.27 -22.81 -22.79
N SER A 9 -47.14 -22.81 -21.46
CA SER A 9 -46.10 -23.54 -20.72
C SER A 9 -46.19 -23.24 -19.22
N SER A 10 -46.06 -24.27 -18.41
CA SER A 10 -45.92 -24.12 -16.96
C SER A 10 -44.47 -23.69 -16.66
N PHE A 11 -44.31 -22.51 -16.04
CA PHE A 11 -43.02 -22.08 -15.47
C PHE A 11 -43.06 -22.24 -13.95
N ASP A 12 -42.14 -23.04 -13.42
CA ASP A 12 -41.86 -23.10 -11.99
C ASP A 12 -40.79 -22.05 -11.64
N LEU A 13 -41.16 -20.98 -10.98
CA LEU A 13 -40.24 -19.99 -10.42
C LEU A 13 -40.05 -20.32 -8.93
N ARG A 14 -38.84 -20.81 -8.59
CA ARG A 14 -38.44 -21.01 -7.19
C ARG A 14 -37.62 -19.81 -6.74
N ILE A 15 -38.15 -19.03 -5.79
CA ILE A 15 -37.43 -17.97 -5.09
C ILE A 15 -37.09 -18.51 -3.70
N PHE A 16 -35.82 -18.64 -3.39
CA PHE A 16 -35.34 -19.04 -2.07
C PHE A 16 -35.19 -17.79 -1.19
N PHE A 17 -35.99 -17.71 -0.16
CA PHE A 17 -35.76 -16.90 1.02
C PHE A 17 -35.61 -17.87 2.20
N ASP A 18 -34.55 -17.68 2.99
CA ASP A 18 -34.20 -18.41 4.20
C ASP A 18 -35.01 -19.69 4.55
N GLU A 19 -34.35 -20.69 5.13
CA GLU A 19 -34.88 -22.09 5.23
C GLU A 19 -36.28 -22.29 5.80
N ASP A 20 -36.96 -21.25 6.32
CA ASP A 20 -38.28 -21.39 6.95
C ASP A 20 -39.49 -20.81 6.17
N LEU A 21 -39.28 -20.31 4.95
CA LEU A 21 -40.38 -19.77 4.15
C LEU A 21 -40.33 -20.17 2.67
N ALA A 22 -40.64 -21.41 2.38
CA ALA A 22 -40.88 -21.86 1.01
C ALA A 22 -42.38 -21.63 0.64
N VAL A 23 -42.66 -20.62 -0.18
CA VAL A 23 -43.99 -20.41 -0.75
C VAL A 23 -44.07 -21.09 -2.11
N ASN A 24 -44.73 -22.25 -2.15
CA ASN A 24 -45.09 -22.95 -3.39
C ASN A 24 -46.28 -22.26 -4.03
N LEU A 25 -46.13 -21.54 -5.12
CA LEU A 25 -47.21 -21.00 -5.94
C LEU A 25 -47.50 -21.97 -7.12
N SER A 26 -48.36 -22.93 -6.89
CA SER A 26 -48.97 -23.74 -7.95
C SER A 26 -50.27 -23.05 -8.41
N ILE A 27 -50.31 -22.55 -9.64
CA ILE A 27 -51.53 -21.97 -10.22
C ILE A 27 -52.23 -23.04 -11.02
N SER A 28 -53.28 -23.64 -10.41
CA SER A 28 -54.21 -24.52 -11.14
C SER A 28 -55.31 -23.66 -11.78
N LYS A 29 -55.77 -24.07 -12.96
CA LYS A 29 -56.81 -23.41 -13.73
C LYS A 29 -58.17 -23.45 -12.96
N SER A 30 -58.48 -22.38 -12.24
CA SER A 30 -59.86 -22.09 -11.84
C SER A 30 -60.09 -20.57 -11.84
N THR A 31 -61.21 -20.18 -12.36
CA THR A 31 -61.66 -18.84 -12.69
C THR A 31 -61.61 -17.91 -11.48
N ILE A 32 -60.63 -17.03 -11.41
CA ILE A 32 -60.55 -15.94 -10.42
C ILE A 32 -61.05 -14.65 -11.10
N SER A 33 -61.99 -13.96 -10.47
CA SER A 33 -62.56 -12.72 -10.97
C SER A 33 -61.48 -11.60 -11.01
N LYS A 34 -61.53 -10.74 -12.05
CA LYS A 34 -60.57 -9.64 -12.30
C LYS A 34 -60.33 -8.69 -11.10
N GLU A 35 -61.31 -8.52 -10.23
CA GLU A 35 -61.21 -7.60 -9.09
C GLU A 35 -60.36 -8.14 -7.93
N VAL A 36 -60.36 -9.44 -7.70
CA VAL A 36 -59.59 -10.08 -6.62
C VAL A 36 -58.09 -10.15 -7.01
N PHE A 37 -57.83 -10.38 -8.30
CA PHE A 37 -56.47 -10.38 -8.85
C PHE A 37 -55.79 -9.00 -8.72
N MET A 38 -56.49 -7.93 -9.09
CA MET A 38 -55.99 -6.56 -9.02
C MET A 38 -55.67 -6.10 -7.57
N LYS A 39 -56.56 -6.36 -6.59
CA LYS A 39 -56.33 -5.92 -5.19
C LYS A 39 -55.22 -6.68 -4.46
N LYS A 40 -54.97 -7.94 -4.80
CA LYS A 40 -53.94 -8.76 -4.14
C LYS A 40 -52.52 -8.47 -4.64
N TYR A 41 -52.38 -8.11 -5.91
CA TYR A 41 -51.05 -7.84 -6.53
C TYR A 41 -50.65 -6.37 -6.55
N PHE A 42 -51.61 -5.43 -6.41
CA PHE A 42 -51.30 -4.01 -6.28
C PHE A 42 -50.52 -3.68 -4.99
N ARG A 43 -50.57 -4.55 -4.00
CA ARG A 43 -49.78 -4.42 -2.75
C ARG A 43 -48.28 -4.75 -2.92
N TYR A 44 -47.96 -5.51 -3.94
CA TYR A 44 -46.54 -5.91 -4.26
C TYR A 44 -45.96 -5.14 -5.44
N LEU A 45 -46.76 -4.31 -6.12
CA LEU A 45 -46.29 -3.49 -7.23
C LEU A 45 -45.15 -2.54 -6.84
N PRO A 46 -45.15 -1.86 -5.66
CA PRO A 46 -44.01 -1.04 -5.24
C PRO A 46 -42.76 -1.87 -4.92
N LEU A 47 -42.91 -3.12 -4.46
CA LEU A 47 -41.81 -4.03 -4.20
C LEU A 47 -41.16 -4.52 -5.52
N ILE A 48 -42.00 -4.86 -6.49
CA ILE A 48 -41.57 -5.27 -7.84
C ILE A 48 -40.95 -4.07 -8.59
N LEU A 49 -41.53 -2.87 -8.41
CA LEU A 49 -40.93 -1.63 -8.98
C LEU A 49 -39.62 -1.26 -8.30
N ALA A 50 -39.51 -1.45 -6.97
CA ALA A 50 -38.23 -1.26 -6.23
C ALA A 50 -37.18 -2.30 -6.65
N MET A 51 -37.57 -3.57 -6.84
CA MET A 51 -36.67 -4.58 -7.42
C MET A 51 -36.27 -4.27 -8.86
N ALA A 52 -37.18 -3.77 -9.70
CA ALA A 52 -36.88 -3.39 -11.08
C ALA A 52 -36.01 -2.11 -11.18
N ILE A 53 -36.01 -1.26 -10.15
CA ILE A 53 -35.13 -0.07 -10.07
C ILE A 53 -33.75 -0.43 -9.46
N VAL A 54 -33.69 -1.43 -8.59
CA VAL A 54 -32.42 -1.89 -7.98
C VAL A 54 -31.64 -2.83 -8.91
N PHE A 55 -32.33 -3.60 -9.76
CA PHE A 55 -31.69 -4.52 -10.70
C PHE A 55 -30.80 -3.86 -11.78
N PRO A 56 -31.09 -2.63 -12.31
CA PRO A 56 -30.17 -1.95 -13.22
C PRO A 56 -28.92 -1.38 -12.52
N LEU A 57 -28.89 -1.25 -11.19
CA LEU A 57 -27.72 -0.79 -10.43
C LEU A 57 -26.69 -1.88 -10.19
N LEU A 58 -27.01 -3.13 -10.54
CA LEU A 58 -26.12 -4.29 -10.47
C LEU A 58 -25.65 -4.78 -11.86
N LEU A 59 -25.92 -4.02 -12.93
CA LEU A 59 -25.26 -4.25 -14.20
C LEU A 59 -23.80 -3.83 -14.03
N GLU A 60 -22.95 -4.78 -13.66
CA GLU A 60 -21.51 -4.68 -13.86
C GLU A 60 -21.28 -4.18 -15.30
N ALA A 61 -20.61 -3.04 -15.45
CA ALA A 61 -20.24 -2.56 -16.74
C ALA A 61 -19.29 -3.59 -17.39
N GLU A 62 -19.82 -4.42 -18.26
CA GLU A 62 -18.99 -5.33 -19.06
C GLU A 62 -18.04 -4.49 -19.93
N VAL A 63 -16.82 -5.00 -20.06
CA VAL A 63 -15.84 -4.42 -20.99
C VAL A 63 -16.47 -4.42 -22.38
N ASP A 64 -16.47 -3.26 -23.04
CA ASP A 64 -16.99 -3.17 -24.39
C ASP A 64 -16.09 -3.94 -25.36
N ILE A 65 -16.56 -5.11 -25.79
CA ILE A 65 -15.84 -6.00 -26.73
C ILE A 65 -15.90 -5.51 -28.19
N LYS A 66 -16.60 -4.42 -28.49
CA LYS A 66 -16.67 -3.82 -29.82
C LYS A 66 -15.78 -2.59 -29.97
N ASP A 67 -15.50 -1.90 -28.86
CA ASP A 67 -14.65 -0.72 -28.80
C ASP A 67 -13.90 -0.73 -27.44
N THR A 68 -12.98 -1.67 -27.30
CA THR A 68 -12.27 -1.94 -26.07
C THR A 68 -11.35 -0.78 -25.69
N LYS A 69 -11.38 -0.37 -24.43
CA LYS A 69 -10.51 0.66 -23.87
C LYS A 69 -9.29 0.06 -23.17
N LEU A 70 -8.34 0.93 -22.84
CA LEU A 70 -7.08 0.59 -22.13
C LEU A 70 -6.18 -0.34 -22.96
N LEU A 71 -6.28 -0.25 -24.30
CA LEU A 71 -5.28 -0.79 -25.19
C LEU A 71 -4.04 0.11 -25.11
N SER A 72 -2.88 -0.45 -24.78
CA SER A 72 -1.68 0.32 -24.44
C SER A 72 -0.45 -0.09 -25.26
N GLN A 73 0.58 0.76 -25.23
CA GLN A 73 1.88 0.55 -25.86
C GLN A 73 1.76 0.11 -27.35
N PRO A 74 1.13 0.93 -28.20
CA PRO A 74 0.84 0.51 -29.55
C PRO A 74 2.08 0.50 -30.45
N ALA A 75 2.11 -0.46 -31.39
CA ALA A 75 3.04 -0.51 -32.49
C ALA A 75 2.28 -0.77 -33.79
N MET A 76 2.83 -0.38 -34.94
CA MET A 76 2.20 -0.62 -36.22
C MET A 76 3.19 -1.02 -37.33
N SER A 77 2.73 -1.86 -38.24
CA SER A 77 3.38 -2.18 -39.50
C SER A 77 2.54 -1.67 -40.69
N LYS A 78 2.82 -2.11 -41.87
CA LYS A 78 2.02 -1.80 -43.05
C LYS A 78 0.63 -2.46 -43.01
N THR A 79 0.51 -3.62 -42.37
CA THR A 79 -0.66 -4.50 -42.41
C THR A 79 -1.29 -4.72 -41.04
N HIS A 80 -0.55 -4.57 -39.97
CA HIS A 80 -1.00 -4.90 -38.62
C HIS A 80 -0.72 -3.78 -37.62
N VAL A 81 -1.48 -3.80 -36.54
CA VAL A 81 -1.21 -3.09 -35.27
C VAL A 81 -0.99 -4.11 -34.18
N ALA A 82 -0.08 -3.82 -33.24
CA ALA A 82 0.13 -4.59 -32.02
C ALA A 82 -0.06 -3.69 -30.80
N PHE A 83 -0.54 -4.26 -29.71
CA PHE A 83 -0.79 -3.53 -28.48
C PHE A 83 -0.76 -4.48 -27.28
N ALA A 84 -0.55 -3.94 -26.09
CA ALA A 84 -0.71 -4.67 -24.84
C ALA A 84 -2.14 -4.50 -24.30
N TYR A 85 -2.73 -5.60 -23.85
CA TYR A 85 -4.03 -5.62 -23.18
C TYR A 85 -4.14 -6.83 -22.24
N ALA A 86 -4.63 -6.61 -21.02
CA ALA A 86 -4.79 -7.65 -20.00
C ALA A 86 -3.50 -8.43 -19.68
N GLY A 87 -2.34 -7.77 -19.76
CA GLY A 87 -1.03 -8.37 -19.47
C GLY A 87 -0.36 -9.05 -20.66
N ASP A 88 -1.04 -9.22 -21.79
CA ASP A 88 -0.55 -9.93 -22.98
C ASP A 88 -0.43 -9.01 -24.20
N LEU A 89 0.27 -9.51 -25.24
CA LEU A 89 0.33 -8.87 -26.55
C LEU A 89 -0.77 -9.38 -27.47
N TRP A 90 -1.39 -8.43 -28.16
CA TRP A 90 -2.43 -8.65 -29.14
C TRP A 90 -2.04 -8.03 -30.46
N VAL A 91 -2.56 -8.59 -31.54
CA VAL A 91 -2.36 -8.13 -32.91
C VAL A 91 -3.72 -8.04 -33.58
N ALA A 92 -3.92 -6.98 -34.35
CA ALA A 92 -5.07 -6.79 -35.23
C ALA A 92 -4.61 -6.35 -36.63
N ASP A 93 -5.47 -6.45 -37.62
CA ASP A 93 -5.24 -5.81 -38.92
C ASP A 93 -5.18 -4.28 -38.77
N ILE A 94 -4.59 -3.59 -39.72
CA ILE A 94 -4.41 -2.13 -39.70
C ILE A 94 -5.72 -1.34 -39.58
N ASP A 95 -6.85 -1.95 -39.90
CA ASP A 95 -8.19 -1.38 -39.76
C ASP A 95 -8.88 -1.73 -38.45
N GLY A 96 -8.17 -2.44 -37.53
CA GLY A 96 -8.65 -2.85 -36.20
C GLY A 96 -9.46 -4.14 -36.18
N LYS A 97 -9.55 -4.86 -37.27
CA LYS A 97 -10.23 -6.16 -37.36
C LYS A 97 -9.28 -7.33 -37.13
N GLU A 98 -9.81 -8.58 -37.19
CA GLU A 98 -9.07 -9.83 -37.05
C GLU A 98 -8.17 -9.84 -35.80
N VAL A 99 -8.75 -9.39 -34.65
CA VAL A 99 -8.05 -9.26 -33.39
C VAL A 99 -7.71 -10.63 -32.83
N ARG A 100 -6.44 -10.87 -32.51
CA ARG A 100 -5.97 -12.13 -31.92
C ARG A 100 -4.91 -11.92 -30.86
N ARG A 101 -4.94 -12.76 -29.86
CA ARG A 101 -3.92 -12.81 -28.81
C ARG A 101 -2.66 -13.46 -29.37
N LEU A 102 -1.52 -12.80 -29.22
CA LEU A 102 -0.24 -13.25 -29.73
C LEU A 102 0.57 -14.02 -28.68
N THR A 103 0.48 -13.61 -27.42
CA THR A 103 1.20 -14.24 -26.31
C THR A 103 0.22 -14.76 -25.27
N THR A 104 0.61 -15.80 -24.50
CA THR A 104 -0.21 -16.46 -23.48
C THR A 104 0.60 -16.96 -22.29
N ALA A 105 1.89 -16.62 -22.21
CA ALA A 105 2.76 -17.08 -21.14
C ALA A 105 2.43 -16.34 -19.83
N PRO A 106 2.59 -16.99 -18.67
CA PRO A 106 2.47 -16.28 -17.39
C PRO A 106 3.56 -15.22 -17.27
N GLY A 107 3.17 -13.96 -17.11
CA GLY A 107 4.07 -12.82 -17.02
C GLY A 107 3.44 -11.59 -17.65
N MET A 108 4.18 -10.52 -17.71
CA MET A 108 3.74 -9.29 -18.37
C MET A 108 4.61 -9.03 -19.59
N GLU A 109 3.96 -8.78 -20.71
CA GLU A 109 4.60 -8.34 -21.95
C GLU A 109 4.45 -6.84 -22.12
N SER A 110 5.46 -6.22 -22.75
CA SER A 110 5.52 -4.79 -22.94
C SER A 110 6.38 -4.39 -24.15
N SER A 111 6.26 -3.14 -24.56
CA SER A 111 7.10 -2.52 -25.60
C SER A 111 7.18 -3.31 -26.91
N PRO A 112 6.04 -3.70 -27.52
CA PRO A 112 6.05 -4.36 -28.82
C PRO A 112 6.57 -3.43 -29.92
N VAL A 113 7.38 -3.97 -30.84
CA VAL A 113 7.89 -3.23 -32.01
C VAL A 113 7.97 -4.18 -33.19
N PHE A 114 7.43 -3.78 -34.34
CA PHE A 114 7.54 -4.57 -35.59
C PHE A 114 8.93 -4.44 -36.21
N SER A 115 9.40 -5.53 -36.82
CA SER A 115 10.55 -5.48 -37.74
C SER A 115 10.22 -4.60 -38.94
N PRO A 116 11.22 -4.04 -39.64
CA PRO A 116 10.99 -3.16 -40.83
C PRO A 116 10.18 -3.80 -41.92
N ASP A 117 10.25 -5.11 -42.11
CA ASP A 117 9.46 -5.89 -43.07
C ASP A 117 8.07 -6.28 -42.54
N GLY A 118 7.78 -6.03 -41.26
CA GLY A 118 6.51 -6.30 -40.60
C GLY A 118 6.23 -7.77 -40.27
N LYS A 119 7.21 -8.68 -40.39
CA LYS A 119 7.01 -10.11 -40.20
C LYS A 119 7.28 -10.58 -38.77
N LEU A 120 8.11 -9.86 -38.03
CA LEU A 120 8.48 -10.17 -36.67
C LEU A 120 8.01 -9.07 -35.71
N LEU A 121 7.69 -9.46 -34.49
CA LEU A 121 7.43 -8.56 -33.38
C LEU A 121 8.47 -8.82 -32.28
N ALA A 122 9.28 -7.81 -31.94
CA ALA A 122 10.13 -7.80 -30.77
C ALA A 122 9.38 -7.22 -29.58
N PHE A 123 9.58 -7.74 -28.40
CA PHE A 123 8.92 -7.27 -27.18
C PHE A 123 9.75 -7.61 -25.93
N SER A 124 9.40 -7.00 -24.84
CA SER A 124 9.97 -7.31 -23.51
C SER A 124 8.99 -8.12 -22.70
N ALA A 125 9.45 -9.19 -22.04
CA ALA A 125 8.61 -10.04 -21.21
C ALA A 125 9.30 -10.51 -19.93
N GLN A 126 8.47 -10.73 -18.88
CA GLN A 126 8.92 -11.19 -17.57
C GLN A 126 8.48 -12.63 -17.34
N TYR A 127 9.10 -13.60 -18.06
CA TYR A 127 8.71 -15.00 -17.98
C TYR A 127 9.45 -15.77 -16.88
N ASP A 128 10.74 -15.47 -16.65
CA ASP A 128 11.61 -16.18 -15.71
C ASP A 128 12.13 -15.29 -14.56
N GLY A 129 11.31 -14.35 -14.10
CA GLY A 129 11.62 -13.50 -12.93
C GLY A 129 12.29 -12.16 -13.23
N ASN A 130 12.91 -11.97 -14.40
CA ASN A 130 13.44 -10.69 -14.91
C ASN A 130 12.86 -10.37 -16.28
N THR A 131 13.05 -9.13 -16.73
CA THR A 131 12.54 -8.68 -18.04
C THR A 131 13.62 -8.84 -19.09
N ASP A 132 13.33 -9.59 -20.16
CA ASP A 132 14.22 -9.86 -21.28
C ASP A 132 13.60 -9.53 -22.63
N VAL A 133 14.45 -9.48 -23.65
CA VAL A 133 14.04 -9.28 -25.06
C VAL A 133 13.62 -10.60 -25.68
N PHE A 134 12.42 -10.59 -26.27
CA PHE A 134 11.84 -11.72 -27.00
C PHE A 134 11.48 -11.31 -28.43
N LEU A 135 11.37 -12.30 -29.30
CA LEU A 135 11.01 -12.15 -30.71
C LEU A 135 9.98 -13.23 -31.07
N VAL A 136 8.93 -12.84 -31.81
CA VAL A 136 7.90 -13.78 -32.26
C VAL A 136 7.45 -13.42 -33.69
N PRO A 137 7.14 -14.41 -34.57
CA PRO A 137 6.47 -14.11 -35.84
C PRO A 137 5.11 -13.45 -35.62
N VAL A 138 4.74 -12.47 -36.44
CA VAL A 138 3.45 -11.79 -36.36
C VAL A 138 2.29 -12.77 -36.48
N GLU A 139 2.44 -13.82 -37.27
CA GLU A 139 1.46 -14.89 -37.44
C GLU A 139 1.30 -15.79 -36.19
N GLY A 140 2.17 -15.64 -35.20
CA GLY A 140 2.18 -16.43 -33.98
C GLY A 140 3.30 -17.49 -33.95
N GLY A 141 3.40 -18.19 -32.86
CA GLY A 141 4.42 -19.22 -32.61
C GLY A 141 5.02 -19.10 -31.22
N VAL A 142 6.07 -19.87 -30.95
CA VAL A 142 6.80 -19.85 -29.69
C VAL A 142 7.75 -18.65 -29.67
N PRO A 143 7.65 -17.73 -28.69
CA PRO A 143 8.59 -16.62 -28.58
C PRO A 143 10.04 -17.09 -28.38
N LYS A 144 10.96 -16.52 -29.14
CA LYS A 144 12.39 -16.73 -29.04
C LYS A 144 13.01 -15.71 -28.10
N ARG A 145 13.59 -16.13 -26.97
CA ARG A 145 14.33 -15.25 -26.06
C ARG A 145 15.68 -14.88 -26.66
N LEU A 146 16.03 -13.60 -26.64
CA LEU A 146 17.28 -13.06 -27.19
C LEU A 146 18.28 -12.61 -26.11
N THR A 147 17.83 -12.33 -24.89
CA THR A 147 18.72 -11.89 -23.79
C THR A 147 18.45 -12.67 -22.50
N TRP A 148 19.50 -12.75 -21.63
CA TRP A 148 19.48 -13.51 -20.36
C TRP A 148 20.20 -12.78 -19.23
N HIS A 149 20.14 -11.46 -19.20
CA HIS A 149 20.79 -10.68 -18.14
C HIS A 149 19.87 -10.56 -16.92
N PRO A 150 20.36 -10.63 -15.65
CA PRO A 150 19.50 -10.51 -14.48
C PRO A 150 18.87 -9.12 -14.28
N GLY A 151 19.39 -8.07 -14.92
CA GLY A 151 18.74 -6.75 -14.99
C GLY A 151 17.78 -6.65 -16.17
N ALA A 152 16.83 -5.72 -16.11
CA ALA A 152 15.82 -5.56 -17.15
C ALA A 152 16.42 -5.13 -18.50
N ASP A 153 15.98 -5.80 -19.57
CA ASP A 153 16.25 -5.47 -20.97
C ASP A 153 14.93 -5.08 -21.63
N ILE A 154 14.81 -3.82 -22.08
CA ILE A 154 13.55 -3.29 -22.60
C ILE A 154 13.69 -2.87 -24.06
N VAL A 155 12.89 -3.47 -24.95
CA VAL A 155 12.87 -3.22 -26.38
C VAL A 155 12.56 -1.75 -26.69
N ARG A 156 13.27 -1.21 -27.72
CA ARG A 156 13.08 0.15 -28.22
C ARG A 156 12.91 0.23 -29.74
N GLY A 157 13.29 -0.82 -30.46
CA GLY A 157 13.18 -0.80 -31.93
C GLY A 157 13.94 -1.94 -32.58
N PHE A 158 14.10 -1.80 -33.89
CA PHE A 158 15.03 -2.59 -34.72
C PHE A 158 16.07 -1.68 -35.33
N THR A 159 17.19 -2.23 -35.74
CA THR A 159 18.07 -1.58 -36.69
C THR A 159 17.35 -1.41 -38.03
N PRO A 160 17.64 -0.37 -38.85
CA PRO A 160 16.94 -0.11 -40.11
C PRO A 160 16.97 -1.28 -41.10
N ASP A 161 18.02 -2.09 -41.09
CA ASP A 161 18.17 -3.32 -41.89
C ASP A 161 17.41 -4.52 -41.34
N GLY A 162 16.81 -4.40 -40.14
CA GLY A 162 16.08 -5.46 -39.48
C GLY A 162 16.94 -6.59 -38.89
N SER A 163 18.27 -6.49 -38.96
CA SER A 163 19.19 -7.55 -38.52
C SER A 163 19.30 -7.70 -37.00
N SER A 164 18.98 -6.66 -36.24
CA SER A 164 19.11 -6.63 -34.79
C SER A 164 17.97 -5.89 -34.11
N VAL A 165 17.65 -6.32 -32.88
CA VAL A 165 16.73 -5.64 -31.97
C VAL A 165 17.49 -4.63 -31.14
N LEU A 166 17.01 -3.37 -31.11
CA LEU A 166 17.51 -2.29 -30.25
C LEU A 166 16.76 -2.35 -28.90
N PHE A 167 17.51 -2.30 -27.82
CA PHE A 167 16.93 -2.33 -26.47
C PHE A 167 17.79 -1.50 -25.50
N ILE A 168 17.25 -1.19 -24.33
CA ILE A 168 17.98 -0.56 -23.23
C ILE A 168 18.25 -1.56 -22.11
N SER A 169 19.39 -1.38 -21.43
CA SER A 169 19.80 -2.15 -20.28
C SER A 169 20.67 -1.33 -19.34
N ALA A 170 20.62 -1.67 -18.04
CA ALA A 170 21.52 -1.10 -17.03
C ALA A 170 22.81 -1.91 -16.85
N ARG A 171 23.07 -2.96 -17.65
CA ARG A 171 24.17 -3.92 -17.47
C ARG A 171 25.58 -3.32 -17.49
N ASN A 172 25.75 -2.20 -18.20
CA ASN A 172 27.06 -1.55 -18.37
C ASN A 172 27.18 -0.24 -17.58
N VAL A 173 26.23 0.07 -16.69
CA VAL A 173 26.22 1.29 -15.90
C VAL A 173 26.27 0.96 -14.41
N PHE A 174 26.98 1.77 -13.64
CA PHE A 174 27.16 1.52 -12.20
C PHE A 174 25.95 1.91 -11.35
N SER A 175 25.00 2.64 -11.92
CA SER A 175 23.81 3.14 -11.22
C SER A 175 22.54 2.70 -11.94
N GLY A 176 21.60 2.07 -11.25
CA GLY A 176 20.30 1.69 -11.79
C GLY A 176 19.41 2.85 -12.25
N ARG A 177 19.88 4.11 -12.12
CA ARG A 177 19.18 5.30 -12.62
C ARG A 177 19.40 5.56 -14.11
N TYR A 178 20.38 4.92 -14.72
CA TYR A 178 20.76 5.13 -16.11
C TYR A 178 20.67 3.82 -16.88
N THR A 179 20.36 3.94 -18.17
CA THR A 179 20.36 2.84 -19.12
C THR A 179 21.22 3.18 -20.32
N GLN A 180 21.67 2.17 -21.05
CA GLN A 180 22.41 2.31 -22.30
C GLN A 180 21.68 1.55 -23.41
N LEU A 181 21.79 2.04 -24.65
CA LEU A 181 21.30 1.34 -25.82
C LEU A 181 22.24 0.22 -26.21
N LEU A 182 21.68 -0.95 -26.49
CA LEU A 182 22.36 -2.11 -27.01
C LEU A 182 21.57 -2.67 -28.20
N THR A 183 22.25 -3.42 -29.05
CA THR A 183 21.62 -4.25 -30.09
C THR A 183 21.90 -5.73 -29.84
N VAL A 184 20.95 -6.59 -30.17
CA VAL A 184 21.11 -8.04 -30.18
C VAL A 184 20.63 -8.58 -31.53
N PRO A 185 21.40 -9.47 -32.23
CA PRO A 185 20.99 -10.04 -33.50
C PRO A 185 19.67 -10.82 -33.38
N VAL A 186 18.81 -10.74 -34.38
CA VAL A 186 17.53 -11.51 -34.42
C VAL A 186 17.79 -13.02 -34.40
N GLU A 187 18.96 -13.45 -34.89
CA GLU A 187 19.38 -14.85 -34.82
C GLU A 187 19.88 -15.26 -33.40
N GLY A 188 20.05 -14.31 -32.52
CA GLY A 188 20.65 -14.49 -31.19
C GLY A 188 22.13 -14.18 -31.17
N GLY A 189 22.73 -14.19 -29.99
CA GLY A 189 24.13 -13.89 -29.76
C GLY A 189 24.33 -12.89 -28.63
N PHE A 190 25.57 -12.38 -28.48
CA PHE A 190 25.85 -11.41 -27.43
C PHE A 190 25.40 -9.99 -27.82
N PRO A 191 24.76 -9.26 -26.92
CA PRO A 191 24.41 -7.86 -27.12
C PRO A 191 25.63 -6.97 -27.29
N THR A 192 25.52 -5.99 -28.20
CA THR A 192 26.57 -4.99 -28.47
C THR A 192 26.09 -3.62 -28.07
N PRO A 193 26.81 -2.87 -27.19
CA PRO A 193 26.44 -1.53 -26.80
C PRO A 193 26.70 -0.50 -27.91
N LEU A 194 25.79 0.46 -28.06
CA LEU A 194 26.00 1.64 -28.89
C LEU A 194 26.99 2.59 -28.21
N LYS A 195 27.72 3.39 -29.00
CA LYS A 195 28.64 4.41 -28.49
C LYS A 195 27.94 5.66 -27.96
N ILE A 196 26.85 5.47 -27.23
CA ILE A 196 26.05 6.50 -26.58
C ILE A 196 26.05 6.17 -25.09
N PRO A 197 26.57 7.04 -24.20
CA PRO A 197 26.77 6.72 -22.80
C PRO A 197 25.46 6.36 -22.06
N TYR A 198 24.43 7.18 -22.27
CA TYR A 198 23.13 7.02 -21.61
C TYR A 198 22.01 7.29 -22.60
N ALA A 199 21.00 6.44 -22.61
CA ALA A 199 19.79 6.63 -23.39
C ALA A 199 18.62 5.84 -22.79
N PHE A 200 17.40 6.31 -23.02
CA PHE A 200 16.18 5.69 -22.52
C PHE A 200 15.20 5.29 -23.64
N LYS A 201 14.74 6.22 -24.47
CA LYS A 201 13.94 5.98 -25.69
C LYS A 201 14.77 6.38 -26.90
N ALA A 202 14.60 5.70 -28.02
CA ALA A 202 15.36 5.99 -29.23
C ALA A 202 14.69 5.53 -30.51
N ALA A 203 14.99 6.23 -31.61
CA ALA A 203 14.58 5.87 -32.98
C ALA A 203 15.70 6.16 -33.98
N TYR A 204 16.08 5.17 -34.79
CA TYR A 204 17.03 5.35 -35.88
C TYR A 204 16.45 6.22 -36.99
N SER A 205 17.30 6.98 -37.69
CA SER A 205 17.01 7.52 -39.00
C SER A 205 16.80 6.39 -40.02
N PRO A 206 15.99 6.58 -41.08
CA PRO A 206 15.76 5.52 -42.07
C PRO A 206 17.03 4.99 -42.74
N ASP A 207 18.06 5.86 -42.88
CA ASP A 207 19.36 5.49 -43.44
C ASP A 207 20.37 4.89 -42.43
N GLY A 208 19.95 4.78 -41.17
CA GLY A 208 20.79 4.23 -40.07
C GLY A 208 21.96 5.09 -39.62
N LYS A 209 22.17 6.29 -40.23
CA LYS A 209 23.34 7.13 -39.93
C LYS A 209 23.19 7.97 -38.67
N ARG A 210 21.95 8.19 -38.23
CA ARG A 210 21.61 8.99 -37.05
C ARG A 210 20.62 8.29 -36.16
N ILE A 211 20.55 8.69 -34.90
CA ILE A 211 19.58 8.20 -33.93
C ILE A 211 19.06 9.38 -33.09
N ALA A 212 17.77 9.53 -32.99
CA ALA A 212 17.11 10.44 -32.04
C ALA A 212 16.86 9.69 -30.72
N TYR A 213 17.21 10.29 -29.58
CA TYR A 213 17.09 9.61 -28.30
C TYR A 213 16.87 10.55 -27.11
N ASN A 214 16.28 10.05 -26.05
CA ASN A 214 16.25 10.68 -24.76
C ASN A 214 17.50 10.24 -23.96
N PRO A 215 18.41 11.15 -23.53
CA PRO A 215 19.60 10.78 -22.75
C PRO A 215 19.27 10.30 -21.33
N LEU A 216 18.13 10.74 -20.75
CA LEU A 216 17.66 10.36 -19.42
C LEU A 216 16.28 9.71 -19.52
N SER A 217 15.95 8.88 -18.53
CA SER A 217 14.59 8.42 -18.32
C SER A 217 13.65 9.60 -18.06
N GLU A 218 12.36 9.37 -18.26
CA GLU A 218 11.34 10.35 -17.91
C GLU A 218 11.46 10.72 -16.42
N ALA A 219 11.52 12.04 -16.16
CA ALA A 219 11.56 12.53 -14.80
C ALA A 219 10.21 12.31 -14.16
N PHE A 220 10.11 11.35 -13.23
CA PHE A 220 8.95 11.13 -12.38
C PHE A 220 7.61 11.24 -13.12
N ARG A 221 7.15 10.19 -13.74
CA ARG A 221 5.86 10.11 -14.47
C ARG A 221 4.68 10.73 -13.71
N GLN A 222 4.68 10.61 -12.38
CA GLN A 222 3.67 11.20 -11.50
C GLN A 222 3.77 12.73 -11.36
N TRP A 223 4.90 13.35 -11.75
CA TRP A 223 5.11 14.79 -11.68
C TRP A 223 4.85 15.43 -13.04
N LYS A 224 3.58 15.48 -13.37
CA LYS A 224 3.12 16.14 -14.60
C LYS A 224 3.66 17.56 -14.69
N HIS A 225 4.10 17.96 -15.88
CA HIS A 225 4.67 19.28 -16.15
C HIS A 225 5.94 19.62 -15.34
N TYR A 226 6.75 18.61 -14.99
CA TYR A 226 8.05 18.86 -14.37
C TYR A 226 8.92 19.79 -15.20
N ARG A 227 9.55 20.80 -14.57
CA ARG A 227 10.39 21.82 -15.23
C ARG A 227 11.78 21.96 -14.61
N GLY A 228 12.18 21.06 -13.75
CA GLY A 228 13.47 21.05 -13.07
C GLY A 228 14.63 20.58 -13.96
N GLY A 229 15.77 20.26 -13.33
CA GLY A 229 17.00 19.87 -14.02
C GLY A 229 16.95 18.54 -14.76
N LEU A 230 15.96 17.67 -14.47
CA LEU A 230 15.78 16.35 -15.09
C LEU A 230 14.68 16.34 -16.17
N VAL A 231 14.31 17.49 -16.74
CA VAL A 231 13.35 17.51 -17.87
C VAL A 231 13.86 16.63 -19.00
N SER A 232 12.95 15.85 -19.59
CA SER A 232 13.26 14.99 -20.72
C SER A 232 13.51 15.84 -21.98
N THR A 233 14.63 15.60 -22.64
CA THR A 233 15.02 16.28 -23.90
C THR A 233 15.34 15.24 -24.96
N ILE A 234 15.26 15.63 -26.25
CA ILE A 234 15.62 14.74 -27.34
C ILE A 234 16.90 15.25 -28.01
N TRP A 235 17.85 14.35 -28.13
CA TRP A 235 19.13 14.56 -28.80
C TRP A 235 19.19 13.70 -30.06
N ILE A 236 19.86 14.18 -31.11
CA ILE A 236 20.10 13.48 -32.36
C ILE A 236 21.60 13.26 -32.48
N TYR A 237 22.02 12.00 -32.40
CA TYR A 237 23.42 11.59 -32.52
C TYR A 237 23.71 11.14 -33.95
N ASN A 238 24.83 11.59 -34.53
CA ASN A 238 25.33 11.18 -35.83
C ASN A 238 26.48 10.19 -35.65
N PHE A 239 26.35 8.99 -36.17
CA PHE A 239 27.35 7.93 -36.02
C PHE A 239 28.66 8.19 -36.81
N SER A 240 28.64 9.03 -37.87
CA SER A 240 29.78 9.27 -38.73
C SER A 240 30.82 10.22 -38.12
N ASP A 241 30.40 11.29 -37.49
CA ASP A 241 31.24 12.35 -36.92
C ASP A 241 31.04 12.51 -35.41
N GLN A 242 30.19 11.70 -34.78
CA GLN A 242 29.87 11.72 -33.34
C GLN A 242 29.30 13.05 -32.86
N SER A 243 28.76 13.88 -33.76
CA SER A 243 28.08 15.11 -33.40
C SER A 243 26.72 14.87 -32.76
N VAL A 244 26.29 15.82 -31.92
CA VAL A 244 25.00 15.81 -31.24
C VAL A 244 24.26 17.11 -31.54
N GLU A 245 23.07 16.99 -32.12
CA GLU A 245 22.10 18.07 -32.26
C GLU A 245 21.00 17.91 -31.20
N LYS A 246 20.53 19.01 -30.60
CA LYS A 246 19.42 18.99 -29.62
C LYS A 246 18.18 19.61 -30.24
N ILE A 247 17.03 18.96 -30.07
CA ILE A 247 15.74 19.56 -30.42
C ILE A 247 15.51 20.80 -29.53
N PRO A 248 15.15 21.96 -30.11
CA PRO A 248 14.97 23.22 -29.37
C PRO A 248 13.88 23.11 -28.30
N GLN A 249 14.19 23.57 -27.10
CA GLN A 249 13.26 23.70 -25.98
C GLN A 249 12.61 25.08 -25.98
N PRO A 250 11.33 25.22 -25.53
CA PRO A 250 10.73 26.52 -25.27
C PRO A 250 11.39 27.21 -24.09
N GLN A 251 11.18 28.52 -23.93
CA GLN A 251 11.76 29.32 -22.83
C GLN A 251 11.46 28.75 -21.44
N GLY A 252 10.24 28.19 -21.23
CA GLY A 252 9.81 27.59 -19.96
C GLY A 252 10.19 26.12 -19.79
N ARG A 253 11.03 25.55 -20.68
CA ARG A 253 11.34 24.13 -20.81
C ARG A 253 10.09 23.26 -21.10
N SER A 254 10.31 22.02 -21.50
CA SER A 254 9.25 21.01 -21.73
C SER A 254 9.84 19.63 -21.52
N ASN A 255 8.98 18.66 -21.27
CA ASN A 255 9.34 17.27 -21.41
C ASN A 255 9.04 16.83 -22.84
N ASP A 256 10.10 16.48 -23.58
CA ASP A 256 10.02 15.94 -24.91
C ASP A 256 10.42 14.46 -24.85
N ILE A 257 9.47 13.57 -25.17
CA ILE A 257 9.62 12.11 -25.00
C ILE A 257 9.22 11.37 -26.29
N ASP A 258 9.48 10.07 -26.33
CA ASP A 258 9.11 9.14 -27.41
C ASP A 258 9.51 9.62 -28.80
N PRO A 259 10.83 9.78 -29.08
CA PRO A 259 11.28 10.18 -30.41
C PRO A 259 10.94 9.11 -31.45
N MET A 260 10.35 9.55 -32.56
CA MET A 260 9.99 8.74 -33.70
C MET A 260 10.54 9.39 -34.97
N TRP A 261 11.10 8.60 -35.89
CA TRP A 261 11.73 9.15 -37.08
C TRP A 261 10.99 8.74 -38.33
N ILE A 262 10.50 9.72 -39.13
CA ILE A 262 9.86 9.51 -40.46
C ILE A 262 10.44 10.49 -41.45
N GLY A 263 11.08 9.99 -42.50
CA GLY A 263 11.70 10.83 -43.54
C GLY A 263 12.73 11.82 -42.96
N GLU A 264 12.56 13.09 -43.22
CA GLU A 264 13.43 14.18 -42.74
C GLU A 264 12.91 14.83 -41.45
N LYS A 265 12.04 14.18 -40.70
CA LYS A 265 11.47 14.71 -39.44
C LYS A 265 11.57 13.75 -38.28
N VAL A 266 11.81 14.32 -37.12
CA VAL A 266 11.66 13.63 -35.85
C VAL A 266 10.33 14.05 -35.24
N TYR A 267 9.47 13.10 -34.96
CA TYR A 267 8.20 13.27 -34.26
C TYR A 267 8.40 12.90 -32.80
N PHE A 268 7.65 13.51 -31.88
CA PHE A 268 7.80 13.26 -30.45
C PHE A 268 6.58 13.75 -29.68
N LEU A 269 6.42 13.29 -28.47
CA LEU A 269 5.42 13.78 -27.53
C LEU A 269 6.02 14.92 -26.69
N SER A 270 5.25 15.98 -26.47
CA SER A 270 5.69 17.13 -25.67
C SER A 270 4.55 17.78 -24.91
N ASP A 271 4.85 18.22 -23.67
CA ASP A 271 3.94 19.00 -22.82
C ASP A 271 4.21 20.52 -22.89
N ARG A 272 4.88 21.02 -23.96
CA ARG A 272 5.28 22.42 -24.12
C ARG A 272 4.10 23.42 -24.18
N ASN A 273 2.94 22.94 -24.59
CA ASN A 273 1.71 23.75 -24.71
C ASN A 273 0.56 23.23 -23.81
N GLY A 274 0.87 22.58 -22.70
CA GLY A 274 -0.12 22.00 -21.78
C GLY A 274 -0.03 20.49 -21.72
N GLU A 275 -1.11 19.76 -22.08
CA GLU A 275 -1.10 18.30 -22.10
C GLU A 275 -0.11 17.76 -23.14
N PHE A 276 0.41 16.53 -22.92
CA PHE A 276 1.26 15.87 -23.90
C PHE A 276 0.50 15.69 -25.21
N ASN A 277 1.06 16.27 -26.26
CA ASN A 277 0.57 16.21 -27.63
C ASN A 277 1.68 15.80 -28.58
N LEU A 278 1.33 15.46 -29.84
CA LEU A 278 2.25 15.11 -30.88
C LEU A 278 2.86 16.37 -31.49
N PHE A 279 4.18 16.39 -31.64
CA PHE A 279 4.98 17.42 -32.28
C PHE A 279 5.89 16.83 -33.33
N SER A 280 6.40 17.67 -34.24
CA SER A 280 7.45 17.31 -35.18
C SER A 280 8.57 18.36 -35.20
N TYR A 281 9.80 17.89 -35.39
CA TYR A 281 10.98 18.69 -35.63
C TYR A 281 11.48 18.42 -37.04
N ASP A 282 11.56 19.47 -37.85
CA ASP A 282 12.08 19.39 -39.25
C ASP A 282 13.59 19.58 -39.24
N LEU A 283 14.33 18.62 -39.75
CA LEU A 283 15.80 18.61 -39.69
C LEU A 283 16.43 19.66 -40.64
N LYS A 284 15.70 20.15 -41.62
CA LYS A 284 16.17 21.19 -42.56
C LYS A 284 15.88 22.60 -42.08
N SER A 285 14.61 22.88 -41.77
CA SER A 285 14.20 24.22 -41.32
C SER A 285 14.51 24.48 -39.86
N LYS A 286 14.74 23.40 -39.05
CA LYS A 286 14.93 23.44 -37.59
C LYS A 286 13.69 23.91 -36.83
N ASP A 287 12.51 23.84 -37.46
CA ASP A 287 11.24 24.25 -36.86
C ASP A 287 10.61 23.11 -36.05
N VAL A 288 10.01 23.48 -34.93
CA VAL A 288 9.16 22.60 -34.15
C VAL A 288 7.69 22.97 -34.35
N LYS A 289 6.87 22.00 -34.75
CA LYS A 289 5.44 22.21 -35.03
C LYS A 289 4.57 21.27 -34.20
N GLN A 290 3.52 21.81 -33.59
CA GLN A 290 2.47 21.01 -32.93
C GLN A 290 1.52 20.40 -33.98
N LEU A 291 1.12 19.13 -33.78
CA LEU A 291 0.32 18.35 -34.72
C LEU A 291 -1.05 17.94 -34.17
N THR A 292 -1.17 17.77 -32.86
CA THR A 292 -2.42 17.50 -32.14
C THR A 292 -2.64 18.51 -31.01
N SER A 293 -3.87 18.66 -30.52
CA SER A 293 -4.24 19.70 -29.55
C SER A 293 -5.22 19.18 -28.48
N TYR A 294 -4.96 18.02 -27.92
CA TYR A 294 -5.75 17.47 -26.81
C TYR A 294 -5.54 18.30 -25.55
N THR A 295 -6.63 18.52 -24.81
CA THR A 295 -6.65 19.29 -23.56
C THR A 295 -7.29 18.53 -22.40
N ASP A 296 -7.95 17.41 -22.70
CA ASP A 296 -8.62 16.52 -21.75
C ASP A 296 -7.66 15.49 -21.15
N PHE A 297 -7.17 14.55 -21.97
CA PHE A 297 -6.20 13.54 -21.60
C PHE A 297 -4.94 13.65 -22.46
N PRO A 298 -3.75 13.39 -21.90
CA PRO A 298 -2.50 13.37 -22.66
C PRO A 298 -2.45 12.22 -23.67
N ILE A 299 -1.58 12.34 -24.66
CA ILE A 299 -1.04 11.19 -25.36
C ILE A 299 -0.02 10.54 -24.41
N ILE A 300 -0.16 9.23 -24.14
CA ILE A 300 0.64 8.51 -23.15
C ILE A 300 1.84 7.81 -23.77
N ASP A 301 1.64 7.15 -24.92
CA ASP A 301 2.67 6.40 -25.64
C ASP A 301 2.45 6.53 -27.15
N ALA A 302 3.53 6.53 -27.94
CA ALA A 302 3.46 6.65 -29.38
C ALA A 302 4.59 5.89 -30.06
N SER A 303 4.31 5.33 -31.24
CA SER A 303 5.33 4.70 -32.08
C SER A 303 5.10 4.98 -33.58
N ALA A 304 6.19 4.99 -34.34
CA ALA A 304 6.12 5.15 -35.78
C ALA A 304 6.20 3.81 -36.51
N GLY A 305 5.41 3.65 -37.58
CA GLY A 305 5.49 2.51 -38.47
C GLY A 305 4.92 2.83 -39.82
N SER A 306 5.55 2.36 -40.90
CA SER A 306 5.10 2.54 -42.28
C SER A 306 4.74 3.98 -42.66
N GLY A 307 5.51 4.96 -42.13
CA GLY A 307 5.32 6.38 -42.43
C GLY A 307 4.17 7.04 -41.68
N LYS A 308 3.54 6.38 -40.74
CA LYS A 308 2.48 6.89 -39.88
C LYS A 308 2.88 6.75 -38.39
N ILE A 309 2.07 7.32 -37.52
CA ILE A 309 2.26 7.25 -36.07
C ILE A 309 0.99 6.69 -35.43
N ILE A 310 1.14 5.64 -34.62
CA ILE A 310 0.08 5.14 -33.76
C ILE A 310 0.34 5.61 -32.34
N TYR A 311 -0.72 6.01 -31.62
CA TYR A 311 -0.59 6.51 -30.26
C TYR A 311 -1.81 6.22 -29.41
N GLU A 312 -1.63 6.23 -28.10
CA GLU A 312 -2.65 6.06 -27.07
C GLU A 312 -3.12 7.42 -26.53
N GLN A 313 -4.44 7.68 -26.58
CA GLN A 313 -5.06 8.87 -26.00
C GLN A 313 -6.46 8.53 -25.48
N ALA A 314 -6.77 8.95 -24.25
CA ALA A 314 -8.04 8.68 -23.58
C ALA A 314 -8.46 7.19 -23.61
N ALA A 315 -7.50 6.30 -23.40
CA ALA A 315 -7.64 4.84 -23.42
C ALA A 315 -8.01 4.21 -24.78
N HIS A 316 -7.89 4.96 -25.87
CA HIS A 316 -8.09 4.47 -27.24
C HIS A 316 -6.81 4.62 -28.06
N LEU A 317 -6.68 3.80 -29.10
CA LEU A 317 -5.62 3.93 -30.10
C LEU A 317 -6.05 4.85 -31.24
N HIS A 318 -5.10 5.68 -31.69
CA HIS A 318 -5.27 6.62 -32.79
C HIS A 318 -4.14 6.48 -33.81
N ILE A 319 -4.40 6.68 -35.08
CA ILE A 319 -3.39 6.72 -36.13
C ILE A 319 -3.31 8.13 -36.69
N PHE A 320 -2.14 8.75 -36.58
CA PHE A 320 -1.83 10.04 -37.25
C PHE A 320 -1.15 9.78 -38.59
N ASP A 321 -1.70 10.35 -39.65
CA ASP A 321 -1.13 10.33 -41.00
C ASP A 321 -0.42 11.65 -41.28
N PRO A 322 0.92 11.70 -41.30
CA PRO A 322 1.66 12.94 -41.56
C PRO A 322 1.39 13.56 -42.93
N ALA A 323 1.04 12.76 -43.96
CA ALA A 323 0.74 13.25 -45.27
C ALA A 323 -0.60 13.99 -45.35
N LYS A 324 -1.57 13.57 -44.51
CA LYS A 324 -2.89 14.19 -44.40
C LYS A 324 -2.99 15.20 -43.26
N ALA A 325 -1.99 15.23 -42.36
CA ALA A 325 -1.98 16.00 -41.13
C ALA A 325 -3.25 15.74 -40.26
N ARG A 326 -3.71 14.49 -40.18
CA ARG A 326 -4.95 14.09 -39.51
C ARG A 326 -4.77 12.85 -38.65
N SER A 327 -5.42 12.86 -37.50
CA SER A 327 -5.59 11.69 -36.64
C SER A 327 -6.96 11.05 -36.85
N GLU A 328 -6.99 9.73 -36.81
CA GLU A 328 -8.21 8.92 -36.80
C GLU A 328 -8.17 7.92 -35.68
N LYS A 329 -9.28 7.81 -34.93
CA LYS A 329 -9.43 6.78 -33.91
C LYS A 329 -9.51 5.41 -34.57
N LEU A 330 -8.78 4.44 -34.04
CA LEU A 330 -8.85 3.04 -34.45
C LEU A 330 -9.82 2.29 -33.51
N THR A 331 -10.91 1.77 -34.07
CA THR A 331 -11.86 0.97 -33.30
C THR A 331 -11.39 -0.48 -33.26
N ILE A 332 -11.12 -1.00 -32.07
CA ILE A 332 -10.67 -2.37 -31.85
C ILE A 332 -11.56 -3.01 -30.77
N GLY A 333 -12.14 -4.15 -31.09
CA GLY A 333 -12.92 -4.93 -30.14
C GLY A 333 -12.18 -6.18 -29.71
N VAL A 334 -11.88 -6.33 -28.42
CA VAL A 334 -11.17 -7.48 -27.87
C VAL A 334 -12.11 -8.35 -27.04
N ALA A 335 -12.34 -9.58 -27.49
CA ALA A 335 -13.04 -10.61 -26.72
C ALA A 335 -11.99 -11.47 -25.99
N ALA A 336 -11.70 -11.15 -24.74
CA ALA A 336 -10.69 -11.81 -23.93
C ALA A 336 -11.31 -12.52 -22.71
N ASP A 337 -10.70 -13.64 -22.33
CA ASP A 337 -10.98 -14.30 -21.06
C ASP A 337 -10.18 -13.62 -19.94
N LEU A 338 -10.79 -12.62 -19.30
CA LEU A 338 -10.15 -11.78 -18.30
C LEU A 338 -10.03 -12.52 -16.95
N ILE A 339 -8.97 -13.30 -16.78
CA ILE A 339 -8.74 -14.14 -15.59
C ILE A 339 -8.54 -13.26 -14.34
N GLU A 340 -7.87 -12.13 -14.47
CA GLU A 340 -7.53 -11.27 -13.32
C GLU A 340 -8.74 -10.55 -12.70
N VAL A 341 -9.84 -10.38 -13.40
CA VAL A 341 -11.06 -9.78 -12.85
C VAL A 341 -11.98 -10.77 -12.14
N ARG A 342 -11.66 -12.05 -12.18
CA ARG A 342 -12.49 -13.09 -11.55
C ARG A 342 -12.31 -13.10 -10.04
N ALA A 343 -13.43 -13.26 -9.32
CA ALA A 343 -13.39 -13.50 -7.89
C ALA A 343 -12.57 -14.75 -7.58
N ARG A 344 -11.72 -14.66 -6.54
CA ARG A 344 -10.81 -15.72 -6.13
C ARG A 344 -10.44 -15.64 -4.67
N TYR A 345 -9.95 -16.75 -4.13
CA TYR A 345 -9.37 -16.77 -2.81
C TYR A 345 -7.87 -16.45 -2.86
N VAL A 346 -7.39 -15.67 -1.90
CA VAL A 346 -5.98 -15.34 -1.72
C VAL A 346 -5.48 -15.81 -0.37
N LYS A 347 -4.20 -16.26 -0.34
CA LYS A 347 -3.47 -16.79 0.81
C LYS A 347 -2.07 -16.19 0.90
N GLY A 348 -1.44 -16.33 2.05
CA GLY A 348 -0.02 -16.04 2.23
C GLY A 348 0.29 -14.88 3.17
N SER A 349 1.29 -15.08 4.01
CA SER A 349 1.73 -14.17 5.06
C SER A 349 2.11 -12.75 4.58
N ARG A 350 2.43 -12.60 3.29
CA ARG A 350 2.75 -11.29 2.66
C ARG A 350 1.63 -10.26 2.76
N TYR A 351 0.39 -10.69 3.01
CA TYR A 351 -0.78 -9.81 3.13
C TYR A 351 -1.03 -9.34 4.56
N ILE A 352 -0.31 -9.88 5.56
CA ILE A 352 -0.40 -9.43 6.94
C ILE A 352 0.30 -8.07 7.09
N ARG A 353 -0.36 -7.11 7.76
CA ARG A 353 0.18 -5.77 8.05
C ARG A 353 0.29 -5.50 9.53
N ASN A 354 -0.79 -5.64 10.27
CA ASN A 354 -0.90 -5.36 11.69
C ASN A 354 -1.39 -6.60 12.44
N ALA A 355 -1.03 -6.70 13.71
CA ALA A 355 -1.41 -7.83 14.55
C ALA A 355 -1.68 -7.38 16.00
N SER A 356 -2.56 -8.08 16.70
CA SER A 356 -2.81 -7.94 18.11
C SER A 356 -3.13 -9.32 18.73
N ILE A 357 -2.92 -9.46 20.04
CA ILE A 357 -3.18 -10.70 20.77
C ILE A 357 -4.46 -10.57 21.62
N SER A 358 -5.22 -11.65 21.74
CA SER A 358 -6.36 -11.70 22.67
C SER A 358 -5.89 -11.64 24.14
N PRO A 359 -6.73 -11.17 25.08
CA PRO A 359 -6.34 -10.96 26.47
C PRO A 359 -5.73 -12.15 27.18
N SER A 360 -6.15 -13.38 26.84
CA SER A 360 -5.62 -14.63 27.39
C SER A 360 -4.56 -15.29 26.48
N GLY A 361 -4.28 -14.72 25.30
CA GLY A 361 -3.42 -15.34 24.31
C GLY A 361 -4.02 -16.55 23.60
N ALA A 362 -5.33 -16.75 23.66
CA ALA A 362 -5.98 -17.88 22.98
C ALA A 362 -6.07 -17.70 21.45
N ARG A 363 -6.03 -16.47 20.97
CA ARG A 363 -6.06 -16.10 19.54
C ARG A 363 -5.20 -14.87 19.28
N ALA A 364 -4.73 -14.75 18.03
CA ALA A 364 -4.25 -13.49 17.46
C ALA A 364 -5.29 -12.92 16.49
N VAL A 365 -5.28 -11.60 16.28
CA VAL A 365 -6.02 -10.93 15.22
C VAL A 365 -5.03 -10.27 14.28
N PHE A 366 -5.30 -10.33 12.99
CA PHE A 366 -4.46 -9.80 11.92
C PHE A 366 -5.27 -8.92 10.98
N GLU A 367 -4.65 -7.84 10.51
CA GLU A 367 -5.03 -7.19 9.27
C GLU A 367 -4.48 -8.02 8.11
N PHE A 368 -5.36 -8.54 7.28
CA PHE A 368 -5.01 -9.40 6.17
C PHE A 368 -5.68 -8.91 4.89
N ARG A 369 -4.94 -8.23 4.03
CA ARG A 369 -5.42 -7.68 2.75
C ARG A 369 -6.73 -6.84 2.88
N GLY A 370 -6.80 -5.98 3.88
CA GLY A 370 -7.97 -5.16 4.13
C GLY A 370 -9.10 -5.84 4.91
N GLU A 371 -8.93 -7.08 5.33
CA GLU A 371 -9.88 -7.83 6.17
C GLU A 371 -9.32 -8.05 7.57
N VAL A 372 -10.19 -8.20 8.56
CA VAL A 372 -9.83 -8.53 9.93
C VAL A 372 -10.02 -10.02 10.18
N VAL A 373 -8.92 -10.73 10.42
CA VAL A 373 -8.92 -12.20 10.58
C VAL A 373 -8.35 -12.61 11.93
N THR A 374 -9.01 -13.52 12.65
CA THR A 374 -8.47 -14.11 13.87
C THR A 374 -7.95 -15.51 13.64
N VAL A 375 -6.80 -15.84 14.29
CA VAL A 375 -6.14 -17.15 14.20
C VAL A 375 -6.00 -17.72 15.62
N PRO A 376 -6.43 -18.97 15.87
CA PRO A 376 -6.29 -19.58 17.18
C PRO A 376 -4.84 -19.99 17.47
N GLU A 377 -4.49 -20.06 18.75
CA GLU A 377 -3.19 -20.58 19.23
C GLU A 377 -3.02 -22.07 18.85
N GLU A 378 -4.00 -22.92 19.21
CA GLU A 378 -3.95 -24.37 18.98
C GLU A 378 -5.18 -24.92 18.27
N LYS A 379 -6.39 -24.66 18.77
CA LYS A 379 -7.62 -25.35 18.35
C LYS A 379 -8.55 -24.46 17.55
N GLY A 380 -9.03 -24.99 16.43
CA GLY A 380 -9.98 -24.33 15.53
C GLY A 380 -9.29 -23.70 14.31
N ASP A 381 -10.06 -23.02 13.49
CA ASP A 381 -9.65 -22.44 12.23
C ASP A 381 -9.48 -20.92 12.31
N PRO A 382 -8.74 -20.30 11.38
CA PRO A 382 -8.82 -18.87 11.12
C PRO A 382 -10.26 -18.45 10.84
N ARG A 383 -10.62 -17.26 11.32
CA ARG A 383 -11.96 -16.70 11.10
C ARG A 383 -11.84 -15.30 10.54
N ASN A 384 -12.36 -15.09 9.33
CA ASN A 384 -12.57 -13.75 8.80
C ASN A 384 -13.78 -13.12 9.53
N LEU A 385 -13.58 -11.95 10.11
CA LEU A 385 -14.61 -11.25 10.88
C LEU A 385 -15.42 -10.27 10.01
N THR A 386 -14.83 -9.76 8.95
CA THR A 386 -15.38 -8.66 8.14
C THR A 386 -16.04 -9.16 6.87
N ASN A 387 -15.36 -9.94 6.04
CA ASN A 387 -15.83 -10.47 4.74
C ASN A 387 -16.33 -9.35 3.79
N THR A 388 -15.51 -8.32 3.60
CA THR A 388 -15.85 -7.08 2.89
C THR A 388 -14.86 -6.78 1.78
N THR A 389 -14.99 -7.43 0.62
CA THR A 389 -14.02 -7.39 -0.49
C THR A 389 -13.77 -6.00 -1.10
N SER A 390 -14.65 -5.05 -0.85
CA SER A 390 -14.59 -3.67 -1.36
C SER A 390 -14.30 -2.62 -0.29
N VAL A 391 -13.89 -3.07 0.90
CA VAL A 391 -13.62 -2.22 2.06
C VAL A 391 -12.22 -2.49 2.56
N HIS A 392 -11.58 -1.50 3.13
CA HIS A 392 -10.27 -1.63 3.75
C HIS A 392 -10.38 -1.46 5.26
N GLU A 393 -10.34 -2.59 5.98
CA GLU A 393 -10.21 -2.63 7.42
C GLU A 393 -8.74 -2.73 7.82
N ARG A 394 -8.33 -1.92 8.81
CA ARG A 394 -6.94 -1.82 9.22
C ARG A 394 -6.76 -1.66 10.72
N SER A 395 -5.53 -1.97 11.18
CA SER A 395 -5.07 -1.78 12.55
C SER A 395 -5.99 -2.42 13.61
N PRO A 396 -6.29 -3.74 13.54
CA PRO A 396 -7.18 -4.38 14.49
C PRO A 396 -6.56 -4.46 15.90
N ALA A 397 -7.36 -4.15 16.93
CA ALA A 397 -6.96 -4.21 18.33
C ALA A 397 -8.02 -4.91 19.18
N TRP A 398 -7.58 -5.88 19.97
CA TRP A 398 -8.45 -6.65 20.87
C TRP A 398 -8.74 -5.89 22.16
N SER A 399 -10.00 -5.84 22.59
CA SER A 399 -10.38 -5.23 23.86
C SER A 399 -9.84 -6.04 25.05
N PRO A 400 -9.40 -5.40 26.16
CA PRO A 400 -8.91 -6.10 27.35
C PRO A 400 -9.91 -7.06 28.00
N ASP A 401 -11.21 -6.83 27.87
CA ASP A 401 -12.26 -7.72 28.32
C ASP A 401 -12.51 -8.95 27.42
N GLY A 402 -11.83 -9.02 26.28
CA GLY A 402 -11.87 -10.12 25.33
C GLY A 402 -13.10 -10.21 24.45
N LYS A 403 -14.04 -9.26 24.52
CA LYS A 403 -15.34 -9.36 23.85
C LYS A 403 -15.36 -8.73 22.46
N THR A 404 -14.54 -7.72 22.23
CA THR A 404 -14.64 -6.83 21.08
C THR A 404 -13.29 -6.65 20.38
N ILE A 405 -13.33 -6.48 19.07
CA ILE A 405 -12.17 -6.07 18.27
C ILE A 405 -12.52 -4.70 17.67
N ALA A 406 -11.62 -3.72 17.90
CA ALA A 406 -11.66 -2.42 17.26
C ALA A 406 -10.80 -2.43 16.01
N TYR A 407 -11.21 -1.72 14.97
CA TYR A 407 -10.46 -1.52 13.74
C TYR A 407 -10.95 -0.26 13.04
N PHE A 408 -10.15 0.31 12.14
CA PHE A 408 -10.58 1.37 11.26
C PHE A 408 -11.08 0.79 9.95
N SER A 409 -12.21 1.31 9.43
CA SER A 409 -12.84 0.84 8.20
C SER A 409 -13.26 2.02 7.33
N ASP A 410 -13.07 1.92 6.03
CA ASP A 410 -13.48 2.91 5.03
C ASP A 410 -14.83 2.59 4.37
N GLU A 411 -15.63 1.70 4.97
CA GLU A 411 -16.95 1.26 4.47
C GLU A 411 -17.91 2.42 4.14
N SER A 412 -17.83 3.52 4.88
CA SER A 412 -18.65 4.71 4.64
C SER A 412 -18.12 5.64 3.54
N GLY A 413 -16.97 5.30 2.94
CA GLY A 413 -16.20 6.15 2.03
C GLY A 413 -15.12 6.98 2.73
N GLU A 414 -15.16 7.10 4.05
CA GLU A 414 -14.13 7.70 4.91
C GLU A 414 -13.82 6.76 6.07
N TYR A 415 -12.62 6.81 6.64
CA TYR A 415 -12.28 5.95 7.76
C TYR A 415 -13.05 6.29 9.03
N GLU A 416 -13.70 5.28 9.60
CA GLU A 416 -14.41 5.32 10.87
C GLU A 416 -13.82 4.28 11.83
N LEU A 417 -14.02 4.46 13.14
CA LEU A 417 -13.70 3.42 14.12
C LEU A 417 -14.87 2.45 14.24
N HIS A 418 -14.61 1.20 13.94
CA HIS A 418 -15.57 0.11 14.02
C HIS A 418 -15.26 -0.81 15.20
N LEU A 419 -16.32 -1.29 15.88
CA LEU A 419 -16.25 -2.27 16.96
C LEU A 419 -17.11 -3.47 16.61
N LYS A 420 -16.50 -4.66 16.56
CA LYS A 420 -17.17 -5.91 16.25
C LYS A 420 -16.93 -6.95 17.34
N ALA A 421 -17.94 -7.77 17.63
CA ALA A 421 -17.76 -8.90 18.55
C ALA A 421 -16.67 -9.85 18.05
N GLN A 422 -15.85 -10.38 18.96
CA GLN A 422 -14.70 -11.21 18.62
C GLN A 422 -15.04 -12.53 17.92
N ASP A 423 -16.29 -12.98 18.02
CA ASP A 423 -16.78 -14.16 17.32
C ASP A 423 -17.33 -13.85 15.91
N GLY A 424 -17.32 -12.58 15.50
CA GLY A 424 -17.77 -12.10 14.20
C GLY A 424 -19.27 -11.91 14.09
N LYS A 425 -20.03 -12.20 15.16
CA LYS A 425 -21.50 -12.10 15.16
C LYS A 425 -21.99 -10.73 15.59
N GLY A 426 -23.29 -10.47 15.33
CA GLY A 426 -23.95 -9.22 15.72
C GLY A 426 -23.58 -8.02 14.86
N GLU A 427 -24.17 -6.89 15.18
CA GLU A 427 -23.97 -5.63 14.48
C GLU A 427 -22.64 -4.98 14.82
N VAL A 428 -22.08 -4.23 13.86
CA VAL A 428 -20.89 -3.42 14.03
C VAL A 428 -21.28 -2.06 14.62
N LYS A 429 -20.70 -1.70 15.75
CA LYS A 429 -20.84 -0.35 16.30
C LYS A 429 -19.84 0.56 15.61
N LYS A 430 -20.30 1.66 15.00
CA LYS A 430 -19.51 2.58 14.18
C LYS A 430 -19.40 3.96 14.85
N PHE A 431 -18.23 4.56 14.78
CA PHE A 431 -17.97 5.91 15.30
C PHE A 431 -17.30 6.74 14.21
N LYS A 432 -17.96 7.83 13.81
CA LYS A 432 -17.35 8.85 12.97
C LYS A 432 -16.26 9.57 13.74
N LEU A 433 -15.11 9.70 13.11
CA LEU A 433 -13.95 10.33 13.70
C LEU A 433 -13.77 11.76 13.17
N GLN A 434 -13.12 12.58 13.96
CA GLN A 434 -12.64 13.90 13.59
C GLN A 434 -11.12 13.81 13.44
N GLY A 435 -10.54 14.55 12.50
CA GLY A 435 -9.10 14.54 12.24
C GLY A 435 -8.78 14.64 10.76
N ALA A 436 -7.61 14.17 10.38
CA ALA A 436 -7.07 14.37 9.03
C ALA A 436 -7.44 13.25 8.03
N GLY A 437 -8.28 12.27 8.42
CA GLY A 437 -8.87 11.30 7.49
C GLY A 437 -8.31 9.89 7.58
N PHE A 438 -7.03 9.69 7.93
CA PHE A 438 -6.42 8.38 8.15
C PHE A 438 -6.04 8.21 9.61
N TYR A 439 -6.31 7.03 10.17
CA TYR A 439 -6.10 6.74 11.59
C TYR A 439 -5.29 5.46 11.76
N ASP A 440 -4.53 5.37 12.86
CA ASP A 440 -3.69 4.24 13.18
C ASP A 440 -3.54 4.02 14.69
N ALA A 441 -3.00 2.85 15.07
CA ALA A 441 -2.64 2.48 16.43
C ALA A 441 -3.79 2.65 17.45
N PRO A 442 -4.95 2.01 17.24
CA PRO A 442 -6.03 2.04 18.22
C PRO A 442 -5.59 1.27 19.48
N LEU A 443 -5.60 1.95 20.62
CA LEU A 443 -5.17 1.39 21.90
C LEU A 443 -6.29 1.48 22.92
N TRP A 444 -6.78 0.35 23.39
CA TRP A 444 -7.82 0.26 24.39
C TRP A 444 -7.34 0.69 25.79
N SER A 445 -8.19 1.40 26.50
CA SER A 445 -8.03 1.55 27.95
C SER A 445 -8.25 0.22 28.66
N PRO A 446 -7.57 -0.07 29.80
CA PRO A 446 -7.74 -1.31 30.54
C PRO A 446 -9.18 -1.64 30.95
N ASP A 447 -10.03 -0.63 31.16
CA ASP A 447 -11.46 -0.76 31.46
C ASP A 447 -12.32 -1.10 30.22
N SER A 448 -11.74 -1.19 29.03
CA SER A 448 -12.42 -1.44 27.75
C SER A 448 -13.50 -0.40 27.39
N GLN A 449 -13.44 0.81 27.95
CA GLN A 449 -14.44 1.85 27.70
C GLN A 449 -13.96 2.99 26.81
N LYS A 450 -12.66 3.10 26.57
CA LYS A 450 -12.04 4.18 25.80
C LYS A 450 -11.01 3.61 24.83
N ILE A 451 -10.74 4.35 23.76
CA ILE A 451 -9.67 4.04 22.81
C ILE A 451 -8.88 5.32 22.53
N SER A 452 -7.56 5.26 22.60
CA SER A 452 -6.68 6.29 22.03
C SER A 452 -6.17 5.87 20.67
N PHE A 453 -5.91 6.83 19.77
CA PHE A 453 -5.41 6.61 18.42
C PHE A 453 -4.77 7.88 17.85
N THR A 454 -4.02 7.72 16.77
CA THR A 454 -3.40 8.84 16.06
C THR A 454 -4.00 9.00 14.66
N ASP A 455 -3.96 10.22 14.10
CA ASP A 455 -4.28 10.46 12.71
C ASP A 455 -3.03 10.79 11.87
N ASN A 456 -3.20 10.91 10.54
CA ASN A 456 -2.11 11.23 9.62
C ASN A 456 -1.54 12.65 9.77
N SER A 457 -2.18 13.54 10.52
CA SER A 457 -1.62 14.85 10.94
C SER A 457 -0.74 14.73 12.19
N TRP A 458 -0.50 13.49 12.69
CA TRP A 458 0.27 13.21 13.89
C TRP A 458 -0.34 13.85 15.14
N THR A 459 -1.65 13.75 15.24
CA THR A 459 -2.42 14.19 16.39
C THR A 459 -2.92 12.96 17.15
N LEU A 460 -2.68 12.95 18.46
CA LEU A 460 -3.17 11.94 19.38
C LEU A 460 -4.54 12.33 19.91
N TYR A 461 -5.49 11.40 19.83
CA TYR A 461 -6.85 11.52 20.32
C TYR A 461 -7.20 10.41 21.28
N TRP A 462 -8.28 10.60 22.02
CA TRP A 462 -9.01 9.51 22.66
C TRP A 462 -10.52 9.69 22.47
N ILE A 463 -11.25 8.57 22.48
CA ILE A 463 -12.70 8.52 22.34
C ILE A 463 -13.32 7.73 23.50
N ASP A 464 -14.43 8.24 24.06
CA ASP A 464 -15.29 7.53 24.99
C ASP A 464 -16.32 6.71 24.21
N LEU A 465 -16.31 5.39 24.39
CA LEU A 465 -17.13 4.47 23.60
C LEU A 465 -18.59 4.42 24.03
N LYS A 466 -18.91 4.97 25.20
CA LYS A 466 -20.29 5.07 25.66
C LYS A 466 -20.99 6.28 25.05
N THR A 467 -20.32 7.42 25.02
CA THR A 467 -20.85 8.70 24.57
C THR A 467 -20.53 9.03 23.11
N GLY A 468 -19.47 8.44 22.56
CA GLY A 468 -18.90 8.81 21.27
C GLY A 468 -18.10 10.12 21.30
N ALA A 469 -17.91 10.71 22.46
CA ALA A 469 -17.16 11.97 22.61
C ALA A 469 -15.67 11.73 22.37
N MET A 470 -15.10 12.51 21.45
CA MET A 470 -13.69 12.46 21.08
C MET A 470 -12.96 13.70 21.58
N LYS A 471 -11.74 13.55 22.08
CA LYS A 471 -10.89 14.66 22.53
C LYS A 471 -9.48 14.54 21.97
N LYS A 472 -8.94 15.68 21.56
CA LYS A 472 -7.54 15.85 21.18
C LYS A 472 -6.67 15.96 22.44
N ILE A 473 -5.54 15.23 22.45
CA ILE A 473 -4.53 15.24 23.50
C ILE A 473 -3.38 16.18 23.12
N GLY A 474 -2.78 15.98 21.95
CA GLY A 474 -1.65 16.76 21.47
C GLY A 474 -1.31 16.41 20.02
N SER A 475 -0.51 17.25 19.39
CA SER A 475 -0.02 17.01 18.03
C SER A 475 1.50 17.04 18.01
N GLU A 476 2.10 16.19 17.19
CA GLU A 476 3.53 16.21 16.94
C GLU A 476 3.91 17.53 16.25
N TYR A 477 4.96 18.14 16.74
CA TYR A 477 5.48 19.39 16.21
C TYR A 477 6.24 19.20 14.89
N LEU A 478 6.93 18.06 14.75
CA LEU A 478 7.77 17.79 13.59
C LEU A 478 7.02 16.91 12.60
N TYR A 479 6.90 17.43 11.38
CA TYR A 479 6.46 16.65 10.24
C TYR A 479 7.66 16.22 9.40
N GLY A 480 7.73 14.94 9.03
CA GLY A 480 8.80 14.43 8.18
C GLY A 480 8.40 13.15 7.45
N PRO A 481 9.03 12.84 6.32
CA PRO A 481 8.62 11.77 5.41
C PRO A 481 8.94 10.36 5.92
N THR A 482 9.45 10.19 7.13
CA THR A 482 9.84 8.88 7.64
C THR A 482 8.69 8.15 8.32
N ARG A 483 8.59 6.83 8.10
CA ARG A 483 7.62 5.94 8.75
C ARG A 483 7.80 5.81 10.28
N ALA A 484 8.89 6.33 10.82
CA ALA A 484 9.31 6.11 12.20
C ALA A 484 8.70 7.05 13.23
N ARG A 485 7.65 7.79 12.90
CA ARG A 485 7.05 8.79 13.79
C ARG A 485 5.60 8.46 14.06
N SER A 486 5.36 7.53 14.96
CA SER A 486 4.07 7.39 15.65
C SER A 486 4.18 8.10 17.00
N ILE A 487 3.10 8.73 17.46
CA ILE A 487 3.00 9.14 18.85
C ILE A 487 2.71 7.89 19.66
N TYR A 488 3.72 7.38 20.34
CA TYR A 488 3.51 6.30 21.28
C TYR A 488 2.67 6.79 22.45
N SER A 489 1.57 6.12 22.70
CA SER A 489 0.72 6.37 23.86
C SER A 489 0.43 5.08 24.61
N VAL A 490 0.21 5.18 25.90
CA VAL A 490 -0.15 4.05 26.76
C VAL A 490 -1.09 4.51 27.85
N TRP A 491 -2.08 3.70 28.17
CA TRP A 491 -3.02 3.93 29.27
C TRP A 491 -2.42 3.52 30.62
N SER A 492 -2.75 4.27 31.67
CA SER A 492 -2.51 3.84 33.04
C SER A 492 -3.39 2.62 33.40
N PRO A 493 -2.97 1.77 34.35
CA PRO A 493 -3.74 0.60 34.77
C PRO A 493 -5.17 0.90 35.23
N ASP A 494 -5.42 2.10 35.76
CA ASP A 494 -6.74 2.57 36.21
C ASP A 494 -7.54 3.32 35.13
N SER A 495 -7.04 3.38 33.89
CA SER A 495 -7.71 4.03 32.75
C SER A 495 -7.98 5.53 32.92
N ARG A 496 -7.27 6.23 33.83
CA ARG A 496 -7.45 7.66 34.13
C ARG A 496 -6.41 8.55 33.48
N TRP A 497 -5.28 7.98 33.04
CA TRP A 497 -4.16 8.71 32.46
C TRP A 497 -3.69 8.10 31.14
N ILE A 498 -3.15 8.95 30.26
CA ILE A 498 -2.43 8.51 29.05
C ILE A 498 -1.03 9.10 29.08
N ALA A 499 -0.01 8.23 29.07
CA ALA A 499 1.37 8.67 28.88
C ALA A 499 1.72 8.61 27.37
N TYR A 500 2.50 9.59 26.92
CA TYR A 500 2.88 9.70 25.50
C TYR A 500 4.15 10.55 25.36
N THR A 501 4.76 10.52 24.16
CA THR A 501 5.95 11.31 23.85
C THR A 501 5.69 12.26 22.69
N LEU A 502 6.20 13.49 22.78
CA LEU A 502 6.21 14.48 21.69
C LEU A 502 7.57 15.14 21.56
N ASN A 503 7.95 15.51 20.34
CA ASN A 503 9.12 16.33 20.09
C ASN A 503 8.94 17.77 20.63
N THR A 504 10.02 18.32 21.13
CA THR A 504 10.15 19.76 21.43
C THR A 504 10.66 20.50 20.20
N ALA A 505 10.68 21.84 20.27
CA ALA A 505 11.31 22.68 19.25
C ALA A 505 12.82 22.41 19.06
N ALA A 506 13.46 21.76 20.04
CA ALA A 506 14.87 21.33 19.94
C ALA A 506 15.04 19.92 19.33
N TYR A 507 13.98 19.32 18.77
CA TYR A 507 13.98 17.98 18.17
C TYR A 507 14.30 16.84 19.15
N ILE A 508 14.08 17.07 20.43
CA ILE A 508 14.23 16.09 21.50
C ILE A 508 12.84 15.74 22.03
N GLN A 509 12.55 14.48 22.21
CA GLN A 509 11.25 14.03 22.73
C GLN A 509 11.16 14.21 24.24
N LYS A 510 9.97 14.56 24.73
CA LYS A 510 9.60 14.59 26.15
C LYS A 510 8.49 13.60 26.44
N VAL A 511 8.49 13.02 27.65
CA VAL A 511 7.36 12.27 28.19
C VAL A 511 6.35 13.23 28.78
N TYR A 512 5.09 13.04 28.41
CA TYR A 512 3.93 13.73 28.97
C TYR A 512 2.95 12.69 29.52
N ILE A 513 2.18 13.10 30.55
CA ILE A 513 1.02 12.36 31.05
C ILE A 513 -0.21 13.26 30.94
N TYR A 514 -1.24 12.76 30.25
CA TYR A 514 -2.52 13.43 30.08
C TYR A 514 -3.53 12.92 31.09
N SER A 515 -4.19 13.84 31.84
CA SER A 515 -5.31 13.53 32.75
C SER A 515 -6.61 13.47 31.94
N ILE A 516 -7.31 12.33 31.96
CA ILE A 516 -8.64 12.18 31.34
C ILE A 516 -9.66 13.09 32.03
N GLU A 517 -9.56 13.21 33.34
CA GLU A 517 -10.48 14.00 34.16
C GLU A 517 -10.29 15.51 33.96
N GLU A 518 -9.06 15.99 34.04
CA GLU A 518 -8.75 17.40 33.92
C GLU A 518 -8.65 17.89 32.47
N GLY A 519 -8.45 16.97 31.51
CA GLY A 519 -8.23 17.32 30.10
C GLY A 519 -6.93 18.06 29.85
N LYS A 520 -5.88 17.80 30.64
CA LYS A 520 -4.61 18.52 30.65
C LYS A 520 -3.42 17.57 30.66
N SER A 521 -2.34 17.97 29.98
CA SER A 521 -1.06 17.26 29.90
C SER A 521 -0.02 17.87 30.83
N TYR A 522 0.76 17.02 31.47
CA TYR A 522 1.85 17.37 32.38
C TYR A 522 3.17 16.75 31.88
N PRO A 523 4.25 17.54 31.74
CA PRO A 523 5.56 17.01 31.38
C PRO A 523 6.18 16.24 32.56
N ILE A 524 6.82 15.11 32.27
CA ILE A 524 7.53 14.27 33.26
C ILE A 524 9.03 14.48 33.14
N THR A 525 9.56 14.64 31.91
CA THR A 525 10.99 14.87 31.66
C THR A 525 11.27 16.32 31.29
N ASP A 526 12.50 16.77 31.51
CA ASP A 526 12.94 18.15 31.27
C ASP A 526 13.16 18.50 29.79
N GLY A 527 13.39 17.47 28.92
CA GLY A 527 13.70 17.63 27.50
C GLY A 527 15.18 17.85 27.23
N LEU A 528 16.07 17.45 28.13
CA LEU A 528 17.52 17.45 27.95
C LEU A 528 18.05 16.12 27.39
N SER A 529 17.24 15.08 27.41
CA SER A 529 17.53 13.76 26.86
C SER A 529 16.41 13.31 25.93
N ASP A 530 16.76 12.67 24.80
CA ASP A 530 15.78 12.12 23.89
C ASP A 530 15.15 10.86 24.48
N VAL A 531 13.83 10.82 24.61
CA VAL A 531 13.08 9.75 25.26
C VAL A 531 12.14 9.07 24.28
N SER A 532 11.83 7.78 24.55
CA SER A 532 10.85 7.04 23.74
C SER A 532 10.19 5.92 24.53
N ASP A 533 9.17 5.29 23.95
CA ASP A 533 8.55 4.04 24.43
C ASP A 533 8.16 4.06 25.91
N THR A 534 7.36 5.05 26.30
CA THR A 534 6.94 5.17 27.71
C THR A 534 5.85 4.15 28.07
N VAL A 535 5.94 3.49 29.25
CA VAL A 535 4.95 2.51 29.72
C VAL A 535 4.72 2.61 31.23
N PHE A 536 3.45 2.48 31.67
CA PHE A 536 3.13 2.39 33.09
C PHE A 536 3.45 0.99 33.65
N ASP A 537 3.96 0.93 34.87
CA ASP A 537 4.00 -0.30 35.66
C ASP A 537 2.58 -0.74 36.04
N GLU A 538 2.32 -2.06 36.12
CA GLU A 538 1.00 -2.59 36.47
C GLU A 538 0.55 -2.20 37.88
N SER A 539 1.50 -1.91 38.79
CA SER A 539 1.19 -1.40 40.12
C SER A 539 0.68 0.04 40.16
N GLY A 540 0.86 0.79 39.05
CA GLY A 540 0.55 2.22 38.99
C GLY A 540 1.51 3.12 39.78
N LYS A 541 2.62 2.58 40.31
CA LYS A 541 3.62 3.33 41.10
C LYS A 541 4.71 3.96 40.25
N TYR A 542 4.99 3.38 39.07
CA TYR A 542 6.12 3.75 38.22
C TYR A 542 5.69 3.93 36.80
N ILE A 543 6.51 4.69 36.07
CA ILE A 543 6.48 4.77 34.61
C ILE A 543 7.88 4.55 34.07
N TYR A 544 8.05 3.66 33.10
CA TYR A 544 9.33 3.36 32.48
C TYR A 544 9.40 4.03 31.10
N PHE A 545 10.61 4.37 30.65
CA PHE A 545 10.88 4.90 29.33
C PHE A 545 12.35 4.69 28.96
N PHE A 546 12.64 4.69 27.67
CA PHE A 546 14.01 4.81 27.17
C PHE A 546 14.46 6.25 27.18
N ALA A 547 15.72 6.50 27.50
CA ALA A 547 16.34 7.81 27.33
C ALA A 547 17.76 7.68 26.79
N SER A 548 18.16 8.60 25.90
CA SER A 548 19.52 8.74 25.41
C SER A 548 20.15 10.01 25.98
N THR A 549 21.29 9.85 26.65
CA THR A 549 22.08 10.98 27.20
C THR A 549 23.40 11.20 26.44
N ASN A 550 23.67 10.39 25.44
CA ASN A 550 24.96 10.36 24.72
C ASN A 550 24.87 10.82 23.24
N ALA A 551 23.68 11.14 22.77
CA ALA A 551 23.48 11.63 21.40
C ALA A 551 22.74 12.97 21.40
N GLY A 552 23.05 13.79 20.43
CA GLY A 552 22.35 15.06 20.17
C GLY A 552 20.96 14.86 19.54
N PRO A 553 20.41 15.89 18.90
CA PRO A 553 19.10 15.87 18.29
C PRO A 553 18.93 14.76 17.27
N ILE A 554 17.69 14.35 17.08
CA ILE A 554 17.28 13.27 16.16
C ILE A 554 17.81 13.56 14.74
N LYS A 555 18.25 12.51 14.03
CA LYS A 555 18.55 12.57 12.59
C LYS A 555 17.35 13.09 11.80
N GLN A 556 17.57 14.14 11.04
CA GLN A 556 16.59 14.62 10.08
C GLN A 556 16.86 14.04 8.70
N TRP A 557 15.81 13.89 7.90
CA TRP A 557 15.90 13.31 6.56
C TRP A 557 16.93 14.02 5.65
N PHE A 558 17.01 15.34 5.74
CA PHE A 558 17.90 16.16 4.92
C PHE A 558 19.19 16.61 5.65
N ASP A 559 19.29 16.37 6.94
CA ASP A 559 20.45 16.73 7.73
C ASP A 559 21.37 15.52 7.91
N MET A 560 22.48 15.53 7.23
CA MET A 560 23.50 14.48 7.30
C MET A 560 24.59 14.76 8.34
N SER A 561 24.52 15.87 9.07
CA SER A 561 25.53 16.25 10.08
C SER A 561 25.66 15.21 11.19
N ASN A 562 24.56 14.51 11.49
CA ASN A 562 24.49 13.46 12.51
C ASN A 562 24.47 12.04 11.92
N ALA A 563 24.85 11.85 10.64
CA ALA A 563 24.75 10.54 9.97
C ALA A 563 25.58 9.45 10.66
N ASP A 564 26.70 9.82 11.28
CA ASP A 564 27.61 8.93 11.98
C ASP A 564 27.31 8.75 13.46
N MET A 565 26.38 9.54 14.02
CA MET A 565 26.01 9.43 15.42
C MET A 565 25.22 8.14 15.69
N ARG A 566 25.67 7.41 16.67
CA ARG A 566 24.99 6.20 17.18
C ARG A 566 24.36 6.56 18.49
N MET A 567 23.02 6.51 18.52
CA MET A 567 22.25 6.72 19.74
C MET A 567 22.10 5.39 20.47
N THR A 568 22.64 5.30 21.70
CA THR A 568 22.27 4.26 22.66
C THR A 568 21.24 4.79 23.62
N ARG A 569 20.52 3.91 24.27
CA ARG A 569 19.48 4.23 25.25
C ARG A 569 19.70 3.43 26.53
N ALA A 570 19.49 4.10 27.66
CA ALA A 570 19.32 3.45 28.94
C ALA A 570 17.83 3.38 29.28
N ILE A 571 17.46 2.51 30.22
CA ILE A 571 16.08 2.40 30.70
C ILE A 571 15.97 3.15 32.02
N TYR A 572 15.02 4.08 32.07
CA TYR A 572 14.72 4.87 33.25
C TYR A 572 13.33 4.53 33.79
N LEU A 573 13.14 4.75 35.08
CA LEU A 573 11.84 4.77 35.71
C LEU A 573 11.64 6.09 36.44
N ALA A 574 10.41 6.65 36.40
CA ALA A 574 10.00 7.72 37.29
C ALA A 574 9.07 7.16 38.37
N VAL A 575 9.33 7.48 39.64
CA VAL A 575 8.46 7.16 40.77
C VAL A 575 7.34 8.20 40.81
N LEU A 576 6.08 7.78 40.67
CA LEU A 576 4.94 8.67 40.47
C LEU A 576 4.51 9.41 41.75
N GLY A 577 4.49 8.74 42.86
CA GLY A 577 4.15 9.37 44.14
C GLY A 577 5.40 9.76 44.96
N LYS A 578 5.36 10.90 45.63
CA LYS A 578 6.47 11.37 46.51
C LYS A 578 6.69 10.50 47.72
N ASP A 579 5.65 9.83 48.23
CA ASP A 579 5.70 8.95 49.41
C ASP A 579 6.05 7.50 49.06
N ILE A 580 6.25 7.18 47.77
CA ILE A 580 6.66 5.86 47.28
C ILE A 580 8.19 5.76 47.41
N PRO A 581 8.71 4.76 48.16
CA PRO A 581 10.15 4.60 48.32
C PRO A 581 10.81 4.20 46.99
N SER A 582 12.09 4.58 46.83
CA SER A 582 12.87 4.20 45.66
C SER A 582 12.95 2.66 45.54
N PRO A 583 12.55 2.06 44.41
CA PRO A 583 12.66 0.63 44.19
C PRO A 583 14.11 0.16 44.04
N LEU A 584 15.06 1.11 43.89
CA LEU A 584 16.49 0.85 43.80
C LEU A 584 17.23 1.19 45.10
N ALA A 585 16.52 1.42 46.22
CA ALA A 585 17.15 1.62 47.52
C ALA A 585 18.08 0.46 47.86
N LYS A 586 19.17 0.73 48.59
CA LYS A 586 20.09 -0.32 49.05
C LYS A 586 19.35 -1.24 50.00
N GLU A 587 19.49 -2.53 49.78
CA GLU A 587 18.97 -3.58 50.66
C GLU A 587 20.02 -3.94 51.69
N SER A 588 19.57 -4.35 52.87
CA SER A 588 20.43 -4.87 53.94
C SER A 588 19.85 -6.17 54.45
N ASP A 589 20.70 -7.17 54.60
CA ASP A 589 20.34 -8.45 55.21
C ASP A 589 20.33 -8.27 56.75
N GLU A 590 19.15 -7.93 57.27
CA GLU A 590 18.93 -7.84 58.71
C GLU A 590 18.36 -9.16 59.24
N GLU A 591 18.85 -9.59 60.40
CA GLU A 591 18.31 -10.76 61.07
C GLU A 591 16.83 -10.54 61.43
N LYS A 592 15.95 -11.22 60.75
CA LYS A 592 14.52 -11.28 61.05
C LYS A 592 14.31 -12.44 61.94
N GLY A 593 14.13 -12.23 63.26
CA GLY A 593 13.89 -13.30 64.25
C GLY A 593 12.94 -14.39 63.72
N VAL A 594 12.98 -15.59 64.31
CA VAL A 594 12.20 -16.76 63.85
C VAL A 594 10.70 -16.49 64.02
N GLU A 595 10.03 -15.95 63.02
CA GLU A 595 8.56 -15.85 62.98
C GLU A 595 7.96 -17.26 62.86
N LYS A 596 7.00 -17.60 63.70
CA LYS A 596 6.16 -18.80 63.51
C LYS A 596 5.39 -18.62 62.17
N LYS A 597 5.54 -19.58 61.27
CA LYS A 597 4.73 -19.65 60.04
C LYS A 597 3.24 -19.67 60.43
N GLU A 598 2.57 -18.53 60.27
CA GLU A 598 1.11 -18.49 60.24
C GLU A 598 0.61 -19.23 59.00
N ALA A 599 -0.55 -19.89 59.15
CA ALA A 599 -1.18 -20.60 58.05
C ALA A 599 -1.45 -19.62 56.86
N PRO A 600 -1.39 -20.08 55.62
CA PRO A 600 -1.57 -19.18 54.48
C PRO A 600 -2.95 -18.49 54.53
N GLU A 601 -2.95 -17.20 54.80
CA GLU A 601 -4.15 -16.38 54.69
C GLU A 601 -4.72 -16.52 53.27
N LYS A 602 -6.04 -16.68 53.19
CA LYS A 602 -6.74 -16.60 51.93
C LYS A 602 -6.43 -15.21 51.34
N LYS A 603 -5.72 -15.16 50.19
CA LYS A 603 -5.47 -13.92 49.48
C LYS A 603 -6.80 -13.25 49.16
N GLU A 604 -7.11 -12.18 49.86
CA GLU A 604 -8.22 -11.30 49.49
C GLU A 604 -8.00 -10.78 48.06
N PRO A 605 -9.04 -10.52 47.29
CA PRO A 605 -8.91 -9.90 45.96
C PRO A 605 -8.14 -8.59 46.10
N LYS A 606 -7.05 -8.43 45.37
CA LYS A 606 -6.30 -7.16 45.33
C LYS A 606 -7.28 -6.00 45.03
N ALA A 607 -7.23 -4.96 45.85
CA ALA A 607 -7.98 -3.73 45.57
C ALA A 607 -7.66 -3.20 44.16
N PRO A 608 -8.61 -2.58 43.49
CA PRO A 608 -8.35 -1.95 42.18
C PRO A 608 -7.16 -1.00 42.28
N VAL A 609 -6.25 -1.09 41.31
CA VAL A 609 -5.10 -0.17 41.23
C VAL A 609 -5.62 1.25 41.02
N THR A 610 -5.10 2.21 41.76
CA THR A 610 -5.34 3.64 41.55
C THR A 610 -3.99 4.31 41.33
N VAL A 611 -3.84 5.05 40.26
CA VAL A 611 -2.63 5.78 39.91
C VAL A 611 -2.73 7.20 40.47
N ALA A 612 -1.87 7.52 41.42
CA ALA A 612 -1.72 8.85 41.98
C ALA A 612 -0.37 9.43 41.55
N ILE A 613 -0.37 10.66 41.06
CA ILE A 613 0.83 11.28 40.50
C ILE A 613 1.09 12.64 41.15
N ASP A 614 2.25 12.75 41.81
CA ASP A 614 2.77 14.03 42.30
C ASP A 614 3.68 14.65 41.25
N PHE A 615 3.18 15.61 40.49
CA PHE A 615 3.95 16.25 39.41
C PHE A 615 5.08 17.15 39.92
N GLU A 616 4.89 17.78 41.09
CA GLU A 616 5.93 18.60 41.69
C GLU A 616 7.19 17.79 42.00
N GLY A 617 8.33 18.21 41.47
CA GLY A 617 9.62 17.55 41.67
C GLY A 617 9.73 16.14 41.08
N ILE A 618 8.88 15.74 40.16
CA ILE A 618 8.90 14.39 39.55
C ILE A 618 10.21 14.11 38.82
N ASN A 619 10.85 15.13 38.22
CA ASN A 619 12.14 15.02 37.56
C ASN A 619 13.28 14.57 38.50
N PHE A 620 13.16 14.83 39.82
CA PHE A 620 14.11 14.34 40.81
C PHE A 620 13.84 12.89 41.27
N ARG A 621 12.75 12.31 40.84
CA ARG A 621 12.38 10.92 41.11
C ARG A 621 12.57 10.00 39.90
N ILE A 622 13.34 10.43 38.92
CA ILE A 622 13.73 9.64 37.73
C ILE A 622 15.03 8.89 38.08
N LEU A 623 15.01 7.57 37.94
CA LEU A 623 16.08 6.67 38.29
C LEU A 623 16.49 5.83 37.08
N ALA A 624 17.78 5.68 36.83
CA ALA A 624 18.30 4.77 35.83
C ALA A 624 18.24 3.31 36.37
N LEU A 625 17.71 2.38 35.58
CA LEU A 625 17.79 0.97 35.90
C LEU A 625 19.25 0.47 35.74
N PRO A 626 19.70 -0.51 36.57
CA PRO A 626 21.04 -1.08 36.48
C PRO A 626 21.16 -2.02 35.26
N ILE A 627 20.91 -1.51 34.08
CA ILE A 627 21.01 -2.18 32.79
C ILE A 627 21.98 -1.37 31.95
N ALA A 628 22.89 -2.03 31.22
CA ALA A 628 23.81 -1.35 30.33
C ALA A 628 23.07 -0.56 29.22
N GLU A 629 23.68 0.48 28.69
CA GLU A 629 23.16 1.16 27.52
C GLU A 629 23.21 0.25 26.30
N GLY A 630 22.18 0.34 25.45
CA GLY A 630 22.05 -0.48 24.25
C GLY A 630 21.14 0.15 23.18
N ASN A 631 21.02 -0.53 22.06
CA ASN A 631 20.08 -0.13 21.01
C ASN A 631 18.71 -0.76 21.30
N TYR A 632 17.97 -0.18 22.23
CA TYR A 632 16.70 -0.70 22.74
C TYR A 632 15.49 -0.09 22.04
N PHE A 633 14.44 -0.90 21.87
CA PHE A 633 13.15 -0.47 21.32
C PHE A 633 12.02 -1.42 21.77
N ASN A 634 10.76 -1.03 21.53
CA ASN A 634 9.54 -1.77 21.84
C ASN A 634 9.44 -2.16 23.32
N LEU A 635 9.44 -1.16 24.21
CA LEU A 635 9.26 -1.35 25.65
C LEU A 635 7.80 -1.69 25.96
N GLN A 636 7.56 -2.76 26.72
CA GLN A 636 6.24 -3.13 27.21
C GLN A 636 6.31 -3.51 28.70
N ALA A 637 5.28 -3.12 29.45
CA ALA A 637 5.15 -3.54 30.85
C ALA A 637 4.51 -4.92 30.94
N GLY A 638 5.11 -5.77 31.76
CA GLY A 638 4.59 -7.08 32.16
C GLY A 638 3.74 -7.02 33.42
N LYS A 639 3.90 -8.00 34.32
CA LYS A 639 3.37 -7.98 35.69
C LYS A 639 4.07 -6.89 36.48
N GLU A 640 3.51 -6.54 37.66
CA GLU A 640 4.11 -5.58 38.59
C GLU A 640 5.65 -5.76 38.73
N GLY A 641 6.40 -4.70 38.38
CA GLY A 641 7.85 -4.67 38.37
C GLY A 641 8.53 -5.48 37.25
N GLU A 642 7.81 -5.88 36.20
CA GLU A 642 8.41 -6.55 35.06
C GLU A 642 8.28 -5.68 33.80
N ILE A 643 9.37 -5.57 33.04
CA ILE A 643 9.38 -4.93 31.71
C ILE A 643 10.03 -5.86 30.68
N TYR A 644 9.60 -5.72 29.45
CA TYR A 644 10.11 -6.43 28.29
C TYR A 644 10.59 -5.40 27.26
N TYR A 645 11.66 -5.73 26.52
CA TYR A 645 12.19 -4.85 25.48
C TYR A 645 13.07 -5.64 24.51
N ILE A 646 13.27 -5.09 23.31
CA ILE A 646 14.14 -5.69 22.30
C ILE A 646 15.47 -4.92 22.24
N GLU A 647 16.58 -5.65 22.24
CA GLU A 647 17.91 -5.16 21.90
C GLU A 647 18.24 -5.50 20.46
N ALA A 648 18.66 -4.49 19.69
CA ALA A 648 19.26 -4.69 18.37
C ALA A 648 20.78 -4.55 18.43
N PRO A 649 21.56 -5.25 17.58
CA PRO A 649 23.02 -5.11 17.57
C PRO A 649 23.43 -3.68 17.22
N SER A 650 24.52 -3.20 17.82
CA SER A 650 25.06 -1.85 17.63
C SER A 650 25.64 -1.63 16.22
N GLU A 651 26.03 -2.69 15.53
CA GLU A 651 26.58 -2.65 14.17
C GLU A 651 25.68 -3.43 13.21
N SER A 652 25.25 -2.80 12.14
CA SER A 652 24.64 -3.51 11.00
C SER A 652 25.73 -4.18 10.17
N ARG A 653 26.06 -5.41 10.48
CA ARG A 653 26.96 -6.22 9.64
C ARG A 653 26.18 -6.77 8.46
N GLY A 654 26.15 -6.05 7.33
CA GLY A 654 25.69 -6.54 6.04
C GLY A 654 24.18 -6.89 5.91
N PRO A 655 23.75 -7.37 4.75
CA PRO A 655 22.34 -7.71 4.48
C PRO A 655 21.85 -8.98 5.19
N PHE A 656 22.72 -9.73 5.85
CA PHE A 656 22.40 -11.01 6.49
C PHE A 656 22.71 -10.94 8.00
N GLY A 657 21.66 -10.90 8.83
CA GLY A 657 21.73 -11.18 10.25
C GLY A 657 21.77 -9.97 11.18
N ARG A 658 20.59 -9.52 11.60
CA ARG A 658 20.42 -8.75 12.83
C ARG A 658 19.93 -9.74 13.89
N GLU A 659 20.82 -10.22 14.75
CA GLU A 659 20.43 -11.00 15.91
C GLU A 659 19.84 -10.06 16.96
N THR A 660 18.54 -9.84 16.92
CA THR A 660 17.81 -9.12 17.96
C THR A 660 17.59 -10.03 19.15
N LYS A 661 17.50 -9.47 20.36
CA LYS A 661 17.23 -10.20 21.58
C LYS A 661 16.04 -9.61 22.31
N LEU A 662 15.10 -10.45 22.71
CA LEU A 662 14.01 -10.06 23.59
C LEU A 662 14.45 -10.27 25.04
N HIS A 663 14.42 -9.21 25.81
CA HIS A 663 14.79 -9.18 27.21
C HIS A 663 13.56 -9.10 28.11
N LYS A 664 13.69 -9.65 29.32
CA LYS A 664 12.80 -9.45 30.44
C LYS A 664 13.63 -8.94 31.61
N TYR A 665 13.29 -7.78 32.15
CA TYR A 665 13.87 -7.28 33.38
C TYR A 665 12.87 -7.37 34.54
N ASN A 666 13.31 -7.84 35.69
CA ASN A 666 12.51 -7.90 36.92
C ASN A 666 13.08 -6.92 37.94
N LEU A 667 12.30 -5.92 38.33
CA LEU A 667 12.71 -4.83 39.20
C LEU A 667 13.04 -5.29 40.62
N SER A 668 12.25 -6.20 41.17
CA SER A 668 12.50 -6.71 42.56
C SER A 668 13.73 -7.58 42.65
N LYS A 669 14.06 -8.33 41.60
CA LYS A 669 15.28 -9.15 41.53
C LYS A 669 16.47 -8.39 40.95
N ARG A 670 16.24 -7.20 40.40
CA ARG A 670 17.22 -6.38 39.66
C ARG A 670 17.98 -7.19 38.59
N LYS A 671 17.26 -8.09 37.93
CA LYS A 671 17.84 -9.07 36.99
C LYS A 671 17.25 -8.91 35.60
N ASP A 672 18.15 -8.86 34.63
CA ASP A 672 17.82 -8.92 33.21
C ASP A 672 18.06 -10.33 32.66
N GLU A 673 17.15 -10.83 31.83
CA GLU A 673 17.20 -12.16 31.22
C GLU A 673 16.82 -12.08 29.74
N VAL A 674 17.62 -12.71 28.87
CA VAL A 674 17.25 -12.90 27.45
C VAL A 674 16.25 -14.05 27.36
N LEU A 675 15.07 -13.79 26.88
CA LEU A 675 14.02 -14.78 26.66
C LEU A 675 14.10 -15.46 25.31
N MET A 676 14.43 -14.70 24.26
CA MET A 676 14.39 -15.17 22.87
C MET A 676 15.36 -14.36 21.98
N THR A 677 15.91 -14.99 20.94
CA THR A 677 16.70 -14.33 19.90
C THR A 677 15.90 -14.25 18.58
N ASP A 678 16.37 -13.42 17.65
CA ASP A 678 15.78 -13.21 16.31
C ASP A 678 14.32 -12.75 16.31
N VAL A 679 13.96 -11.88 17.27
CA VAL A 679 12.61 -11.33 17.42
C VAL A 679 12.49 -10.01 16.68
N ASN A 680 11.53 -9.92 15.73
CA ASN A 680 11.22 -8.69 15.02
C ASN A 680 10.24 -7.80 15.79
N SER A 681 9.22 -8.40 16.40
CA SER A 681 8.23 -7.71 17.25
C SER A 681 7.55 -8.69 18.20
N TYR A 682 6.93 -8.16 19.26
CA TYR A 682 6.13 -8.95 20.20
C TYR A 682 5.01 -8.09 20.79
N PHE A 683 3.97 -8.75 21.30
CA PHE A 683 2.81 -8.17 21.96
C PHE A 683 2.44 -9.04 23.17
N LEU A 684 2.33 -8.45 24.35
CA LEU A 684 1.92 -9.17 25.56
C LEU A 684 0.39 -9.30 25.62
N SER A 685 -0.11 -10.46 26.04
CA SER A 685 -1.52 -10.63 26.39
C SER A 685 -1.91 -9.71 27.54
N ALA A 686 -3.19 -9.32 27.65
CA ALA A 686 -3.63 -8.41 28.73
C ALA A 686 -3.42 -9.01 30.12
N ASP A 687 -3.52 -10.35 30.27
CA ASP A 687 -3.24 -11.07 31.52
C ASP A 687 -1.74 -11.27 31.80
N LYS A 688 -0.86 -10.77 30.92
CA LYS A 688 0.62 -10.84 31.04
C LYS A 688 1.18 -12.26 31.18
N LYS A 689 0.48 -13.27 30.66
CA LYS A 689 0.93 -14.67 30.72
C LYS A 689 1.49 -15.20 29.44
N LYS A 690 1.08 -14.63 28.30
CA LYS A 690 1.52 -15.03 26.95
C LYS A 690 1.96 -13.83 26.14
N MET A 691 2.66 -14.11 25.06
CA MET A 691 3.02 -13.14 24.04
C MET A 691 2.78 -13.69 22.64
N LEU A 692 2.34 -12.84 21.74
CA LEU A 692 2.42 -13.03 20.31
C LEU A 692 3.75 -12.45 19.83
N TYR A 693 4.52 -13.21 19.08
CA TYR A 693 5.81 -12.76 18.55
C TYR A 693 5.90 -12.98 17.03
N LEU A 694 6.78 -12.21 16.39
CA LEU A 694 7.20 -12.37 14.99
C LEU A 694 8.71 -12.64 14.96
N SER A 695 9.11 -13.75 14.33
CA SER A 695 10.51 -14.12 14.12
C SER A 695 10.68 -14.80 12.77
N GLY A 696 11.59 -14.30 11.92
CA GLY A 696 11.86 -14.87 10.62
C GLY A 696 10.63 -15.03 9.70
N GLY A 697 9.65 -14.11 9.82
CA GLY A 697 8.39 -14.16 9.08
C GLY A 697 7.33 -15.11 9.66
N ASN A 698 7.63 -15.82 10.77
CA ASN A 698 6.71 -16.70 11.45
C ASN A 698 6.09 -16.01 12.67
N TRP A 699 4.78 -16.09 12.80
CA TRP A 699 4.03 -15.67 13.98
C TRP A 699 3.84 -16.82 14.93
N GLY A 700 3.96 -16.57 16.25
CA GLY A 700 3.75 -17.58 17.27
C GLY A 700 3.20 -16.98 18.57
N ILE A 701 2.44 -17.78 19.34
CA ILE A 701 1.98 -17.45 20.69
C ILE A 701 2.66 -18.40 21.68
N VAL A 702 3.28 -17.84 22.73
CA VAL A 702 4.03 -18.59 23.73
C VAL A 702 3.80 -18.02 25.13
N PRO A 703 3.97 -18.83 26.22
CA PRO A 703 4.07 -18.30 27.57
C PRO A 703 5.28 -17.37 27.73
N VAL A 704 5.17 -16.35 28.61
CA VAL A 704 6.25 -15.38 28.88
C VAL A 704 7.27 -15.90 29.92
N GLU A 705 7.27 -17.19 30.21
CA GLU A 705 8.12 -17.82 31.20
C GLU A 705 9.13 -18.76 30.54
N GLY A 706 10.38 -18.75 31.03
CA GLY A 706 11.48 -19.58 30.53
C GLY A 706 12.05 -19.08 29.19
N GLN A 707 13.04 -19.82 28.69
CA GLN A 707 13.63 -19.52 27.36
C GLN A 707 12.72 -19.99 26.22
N ILE A 708 12.53 -19.14 25.24
CA ILE A 708 11.65 -19.37 24.09
C ILE A 708 12.53 -19.63 22.87
N LYS A 709 12.23 -20.69 22.13
CA LYS A 709 12.92 -20.99 20.86
C LYS A 709 12.16 -20.38 19.68
N PRO A 710 12.85 -19.82 18.69
CA PRO A 710 12.23 -19.39 17.43
C PRO A 710 11.39 -20.52 16.81
N GLY A 711 10.15 -20.22 16.41
CA GLY A 711 9.20 -21.19 15.87
C GLY A 711 8.36 -21.95 16.91
N GLN A 712 8.61 -21.80 18.19
CA GLN A 712 7.76 -22.36 19.25
C GLN A 712 6.37 -21.69 19.23
N GLY A 713 5.29 -22.48 19.38
CA GLY A 713 3.91 -21.96 19.38
C GLY A 713 3.51 -21.32 18.05
N LYS A 714 4.10 -21.77 16.92
CA LYS A 714 3.83 -21.23 15.58
C LYS A 714 2.34 -21.28 15.25
N LEU A 715 1.79 -20.16 14.80
CA LEU A 715 0.41 -20.04 14.34
C LEU A 715 0.25 -20.57 12.92
N ASN A 716 -0.89 -21.16 12.63
CA ASN A 716 -1.25 -21.60 11.27
C ASN A 716 -1.78 -20.44 10.44
N ILE A 717 -0.90 -19.48 10.11
CA ILE A 717 -1.25 -18.33 9.26
C ILE A 717 -1.44 -18.71 7.79
N ASP A 718 -0.89 -19.82 7.34
CA ASP A 718 -1.03 -20.31 5.97
C ASP A 718 -2.46 -20.82 5.68
N ALA A 719 -3.22 -21.10 6.73
CA ALA A 719 -4.65 -21.42 6.61
C ALA A 719 -5.56 -20.18 6.48
N ILE A 720 -5.00 -18.97 6.56
CA ILE A 720 -5.79 -17.77 6.31
C ILE A 720 -6.12 -17.70 4.82
N GLU A 721 -7.40 -17.59 4.54
CA GLU A 721 -7.93 -17.49 3.18
C GLU A 721 -9.04 -16.43 3.16
N VAL A 722 -8.94 -15.46 2.24
CA VAL A 722 -9.96 -14.43 2.03
C VAL A 722 -10.41 -14.43 0.58
N SER A 723 -11.70 -14.26 0.36
CA SER A 723 -12.28 -14.07 -0.96
C SER A 723 -12.07 -12.62 -1.40
N ILE A 724 -11.62 -12.42 -2.63
CA ILE A 724 -11.53 -11.10 -3.24
C ILE A 724 -12.36 -11.04 -4.51
N ASP A 725 -13.02 -9.91 -4.72
CA ASP A 725 -13.54 -9.46 -5.99
C ASP A 725 -12.62 -8.35 -6.51
N PRO A 726 -11.80 -8.61 -7.54
CA PRO A 726 -10.81 -7.63 -7.99
C PRO A 726 -11.41 -6.29 -8.44
N ARG A 727 -12.57 -6.27 -9.08
CA ARG A 727 -13.19 -5.01 -9.53
C ARG A 727 -13.63 -4.15 -8.36
N ALA A 728 -14.25 -4.76 -7.36
CA ALA A 728 -14.64 -4.07 -6.13
C ALA A 728 -13.39 -3.60 -5.34
N GLU A 729 -12.34 -4.44 -5.24
CA GLU A 729 -11.06 -4.08 -4.62
C GLU A 729 -10.38 -2.91 -5.38
N TRP A 730 -10.38 -2.91 -6.71
CA TRP A 730 -9.76 -1.84 -7.50
C TRP A 730 -10.51 -0.51 -7.37
N GLN A 731 -11.83 -0.56 -7.27
CA GLN A 731 -12.62 0.65 -6.95
C GLN A 731 -12.20 1.23 -5.60
N GLN A 732 -12.09 0.39 -4.56
CA GLN A 732 -11.63 0.83 -3.23
C GLN A 732 -10.20 1.38 -3.28
N ILE A 733 -9.27 0.72 -3.97
CA ILE A 733 -7.86 1.18 -4.12
C ILE A 733 -7.81 2.55 -4.81
N PHE A 734 -8.59 2.76 -5.87
CA PHE A 734 -8.67 4.04 -6.56
C PHE A 734 -9.18 5.15 -5.62
N ASP A 735 -10.26 4.88 -4.88
CA ASP A 735 -10.84 5.83 -3.93
C ASP A 735 -9.88 6.12 -2.77
N GLU A 736 -9.19 5.11 -2.26
CA GLU A 736 -8.17 5.31 -1.22
C GLU A 736 -6.96 6.11 -1.74
N ALA A 737 -6.48 5.83 -2.95
CA ALA A 737 -5.41 6.62 -3.58
C ALA A 737 -5.81 8.09 -3.73
N TRP A 738 -7.06 8.36 -4.11
CA TRP A 738 -7.60 9.72 -4.16
C TRP A 738 -7.64 10.39 -2.77
N ARG A 739 -8.10 9.67 -1.73
CA ARG A 739 -8.12 10.15 -0.34
C ARG A 739 -6.72 10.39 0.20
N ILE A 740 -5.77 9.47 -0.04
CA ILE A 740 -4.36 9.64 0.37
C ILE A 740 -3.79 10.94 -0.20
N ASN A 741 -3.97 11.18 -1.49
CA ASN A 741 -3.49 12.43 -2.09
C ASN A 741 -4.19 13.66 -1.49
N ARG A 742 -5.50 13.61 -1.21
CA ARG A 742 -6.24 14.70 -0.56
C ARG A 742 -5.73 15.00 0.85
N ASP A 743 -5.53 13.96 1.67
CA ASP A 743 -5.37 14.11 3.11
C ASP A 743 -3.89 14.21 3.54
N TYR A 744 -2.96 13.78 2.69
CA TYR A 744 -1.52 13.92 2.92
C TYR A 744 -0.86 15.05 2.13
N PHE A 745 -1.61 15.73 1.25
CA PHE A 745 -1.05 16.85 0.52
C PHE A 745 -0.81 18.05 1.45
N TYR A 746 0.38 18.65 1.36
CA TYR A 746 0.81 19.68 2.31
C TYR A 746 0.03 21.00 2.24
N ALA A 747 -0.65 21.29 1.11
CA ALA A 747 -1.46 22.48 0.92
C ALA A 747 -2.95 22.09 0.94
N PRO A 748 -3.75 22.52 1.95
CA PRO A 748 -5.15 22.09 2.09
C PRO A 748 -6.05 22.43 0.90
N ASN A 749 -5.71 23.47 0.12
CA ASN A 749 -6.45 23.87 -1.07
C ASN A 749 -5.95 23.18 -2.36
N MET A 750 -5.07 22.18 -2.29
CA MET A 750 -4.51 21.47 -3.44
C MET A 750 -3.93 22.42 -4.52
N HIS A 751 -3.36 23.56 -4.11
CA HIS A 751 -2.94 24.65 -4.99
C HIS A 751 -4.03 25.15 -5.96
N GLY A 752 -5.30 25.07 -5.55
CA GLY A 752 -6.45 25.48 -6.35
C GLY A 752 -6.97 24.42 -7.31
N ALA A 753 -6.42 23.21 -7.33
CA ALA A 753 -6.93 22.11 -8.14
C ALA A 753 -8.30 21.64 -7.63
N ASN A 754 -9.27 21.46 -8.53
CA ASN A 754 -10.53 20.81 -8.19
C ASN A 754 -10.32 19.30 -8.05
N TRP A 755 -9.93 18.88 -6.82
CA TRP A 755 -9.55 17.49 -6.55
C TRP A 755 -10.72 16.51 -6.75
N LYS A 756 -11.96 16.93 -6.50
CA LYS A 756 -13.16 16.12 -6.77
C LYS A 756 -13.33 15.86 -8.27
N ALA A 757 -13.19 16.91 -9.09
CA ALA A 757 -13.25 16.76 -10.54
C ALA A 757 -12.13 15.85 -11.08
N MET A 758 -10.96 15.81 -10.43
CA MET A 758 -9.90 14.87 -10.80
C MET A 758 -10.32 13.41 -10.56
N ARG A 759 -10.98 13.10 -9.44
CA ARG A 759 -11.54 11.76 -9.22
C ARG A 759 -12.54 11.38 -10.32
N GLU A 760 -13.50 12.25 -10.58
CA GLU A 760 -14.54 12.02 -11.61
C GLU A 760 -13.91 11.81 -13.00
N LYS A 761 -12.90 12.60 -13.36
CA LYS A 761 -12.18 12.51 -14.64
C LYS A 761 -11.55 11.13 -14.87
N TYR A 762 -10.92 10.54 -13.85
CA TYR A 762 -10.21 9.25 -14.01
C TYR A 762 -11.09 8.05 -13.66
N ALA A 763 -12.15 8.21 -12.87
CA ALA A 763 -13.07 7.13 -12.51
C ALA A 763 -13.76 6.49 -13.74
N VAL A 764 -13.84 7.19 -14.87
CA VAL A 764 -14.43 6.69 -16.12
C VAL A 764 -13.69 5.47 -16.70
N PHE A 765 -12.47 5.21 -16.26
CA PHE A 765 -11.69 4.05 -16.69
C PHE A 765 -11.92 2.80 -15.84
N LEU A 766 -12.40 2.93 -14.60
CA LEU A 766 -12.57 1.83 -13.66
C LEU A 766 -13.38 0.64 -14.20
N PRO A 767 -14.51 0.85 -14.91
CA PRO A 767 -15.29 -0.26 -15.46
C PRO A 767 -14.54 -1.06 -16.55
N HIS A 768 -13.47 -0.49 -17.10
CA HIS A 768 -12.72 -1.05 -18.22
C HIS A 768 -11.41 -1.74 -17.82
N LEU A 769 -11.07 -1.75 -16.51
CA LEU A 769 -9.87 -2.41 -16.01
C LEU A 769 -9.92 -3.91 -16.30
N SER A 770 -8.88 -4.42 -16.90
CA SER A 770 -8.70 -5.84 -17.26
C SER A 770 -7.72 -6.57 -16.36
N CYS A 771 -6.77 -5.84 -15.77
CA CYS A 771 -5.77 -6.34 -14.84
C CYS A 771 -5.35 -5.25 -13.84
N ARG A 772 -4.60 -5.63 -12.80
CA ARG A 772 -4.16 -4.70 -11.77
C ARG A 772 -3.21 -3.61 -12.27
N SER A 773 -2.44 -3.89 -13.32
CA SER A 773 -1.53 -2.89 -13.89
C SER A 773 -2.25 -1.73 -14.59
N ASP A 774 -3.49 -1.94 -15.05
CA ASP A 774 -4.31 -0.86 -15.64
C ASP A 774 -4.69 0.19 -14.60
N LEU A 775 -4.93 -0.25 -13.32
CA LEU A 775 -5.23 0.62 -12.19
C LEU A 775 -4.04 1.52 -11.85
#